data_6af6da441a2ac4259f9003e1360d662e
#
_entry.id   6af6da441a2ac4259f9003e1360d662e
#
_cell.length_a   1.000
_cell.length_b   1.000
_cell.length_c   1.000
_cell.angle_alpha   90.00
_cell.angle_beta   90.00
_cell.angle_gamma   90.00
#
_symmetry.space_group_name_H-M   'P 1'
#
loop_
_entity.id
_entity.type
_entity.pdbx_description
1 polymer ?
#
loop_
_entity_poly.entity_id
_entity_poly.type
_entity_poly.pdbx_seq_one_letter_code
_entity_poly.pdbx_strand_id
1 'polypeptide(L)'
;MLQKNRPMAKNLVIVESPAKAKTIEKFLGSDFQVESSYGHIADLPSKEIGVDVENGFKPKYEVSAEKKALVSKLKTLSKKAEMVWLASDEDREGEAISWHLAEELKLDIKKTKRIVFHEITKSAILKAIENPREIDYNLVNAQQARRVLDRLVGYELSPVLWRKIKGGLSAGRVQSVSVRLIVEREREIQNFNAVATYSVVAEFVNEAGKAFKAKLPKNFNTKKEAEDFLAQNIGSQYKVADLETKPTKKSPTAPFTTSTLQQEAARKLYLPVGITMQLAQRLYEAGLITYMRTDSVNLSKDAMDAAEAEIIKSYGKEFSKPRTFANKSKGAQEAHEAIRPTDMSRHTVNIDRDQARLYDLIWKRTLASQMSDAQLERTNVKIEANNHSEVFTASGEVLLFEGFLKVYLEGHDDDEEEQEGMLPALKVNEKLANNYITATERYSRPPARYTEASLVKKLEELGIGRPSTYAPTISTIINRNYVEKGTLEGQERNYTQLTLQANKVAEKLLKENTGSDKGKLVPTDIGTIVTDFLVKNFGNILDYNFTAKVEQDFDEIAEGNIDWASMMKEFYDKFHPNVKEVEANAERESGERILGKDADGRQVSVRLGKFGPMAQIGEADDEDKKFASLMSDQNIGNITLEEALNLFLLPKSLGEYKGEEVEVSNGRYGPYVRHGSVFISLPRGEDPLGVSKDRAQELIDEKALADAPIAVYKGESVQKGVGRFGPFIKWNGLFVNVSKKYNFDNLSQADVEELIEDKLQKNIDKVLHNWEDEGILVEKARWGRSVITKGKIKIELSKDVDATKLTLEEVQEMIAKKTPAKKTLAKKATTAKKATATKKAPAKTAAAKKK
;
A
#
# COMPACT_ATOMS: atom_id res chain seq x y z
N MET A 1 -12.66 -36.06 -27.25
CA MET A 1 -11.71 -37.08 -26.78
C MET A 1 -12.03 -37.47 -25.37
N LEU A 2 -12.27 -38.74 -25.15
CA LEU A 2 -12.74 -39.39 -23.94
C LEU A 2 -12.05 -38.87 -22.66
N GLN A 3 -12.81 -38.31 -21.71
CA GLN A 3 -12.41 -38.31 -20.31
C GLN A 3 -12.10 -39.75 -19.93
N LYS A 4 -10.81 -40.06 -19.84
CA LYS A 4 -10.37 -41.27 -19.17
C LYS A 4 -11.00 -41.27 -17.80
N ASN A 5 -11.85 -42.24 -17.49
CA ASN A 5 -12.23 -42.58 -16.12
C ASN A 5 -10.94 -42.78 -15.31
N ARG A 6 -10.42 -41.76 -14.67
CA ARG A 6 -9.41 -41.93 -13.62
C ARG A 6 -10.09 -42.81 -12.56
N PRO A 7 -9.49 -43.89 -12.12
CA PRO A 7 -9.98 -44.61 -10.96
C PRO A 7 -10.17 -43.58 -9.84
N MET A 8 -11.28 -43.69 -9.09
CA MET A 8 -11.56 -42.74 -8.00
C MET A 8 -10.37 -42.77 -7.04
N ALA A 9 -9.74 -41.63 -6.82
CA ALA A 9 -8.65 -41.49 -5.87
C ALA A 9 -9.17 -41.79 -4.47
N LYS A 10 -8.43 -42.59 -3.70
CA LYS A 10 -8.80 -42.94 -2.32
C LYS A 10 -8.75 -41.72 -1.40
N ASN A 11 -7.87 -40.79 -1.70
CA ASN A 11 -7.57 -39.65 -0.87
C ASN A 11 -7.95 -38.34 -1.57
N LEU A 12 -8.69 -37.47 -0.87
CA LEU A 12 -8.96 -36.10 -1.30
C LEU A 12 -8.11 -35.11 -0.47
N VAL A 13 -7.24 -34.36 -1.13
CA VAL A 13 -6.47 -33.29 -0.50
C VAL A 13 -7.13 -31.95 -0.86
N ILE A 14 -7.46 -31.11 0.14
CA ILE A 14 -8.04 -29.79 -0.07
C ILE A 14 -7.03 -28.73 0.38
N VAL A 15 -6.62 -27.87 -0.55
CA VAL A 15 -5.70 -26.73 -0.34
C VAL A 15 -6.42 -25.41 -0.59
N GLU A 16 -5.79 -24.27 -0.26
CA GLU A 16 -6.41 -22.96 -0.41
C GLU A 16 -6.40 -22.41 -1.83
N SER A 17 -5.36 -22.72 -2.61
CA SER A 17 -5.18 -22.11 -3.92
C SER A 17 -5.01 -23.14 -5.06
N PRO A 18 -5.45 -22.79 -6.28
CA PRO A 18 -5.25 -23.67 -7.44
C PRO A 18 -3.78 -23.87 -7.80
N ALA A 19 -2.92 -22.91 -7.48
CA ALA A 19 -1.49 -23.00 -7.73
C ALA A 19 -0.84 -24.06 -6.84
N LYS A 20 -1.16 -24.04 -5.52
CA LYS A 20 -0.76 -25.12 -4.59
C LYS A 20 -1.26 -26.48 -5.03
N ALA A 21 -2.54 -26.56 -5.44
CA ALA A 21 -3.10 -27.82 -5.90
C ALA A 21 -2.27 -28.44 -7.02
N LYS A 22 -1.89 -27.65 -8.03
CA LYS A 22 -1.07 -28.09 -9.15
C LYS A 22 0.35 -28.52 -8.73
N THR A 23 0.93 -27.83 -7.75
CA THR A 23 2.28 -28.12 -7.28
C THR A 23 2.28 -29.39 -6.45
N ILE A 24 1.34 -29.55 -5.51
CA ILE A 24 1.23 -30.69 -4.61
C ILE A 24 0.80 -31.96 -5.35
N GLU A 25 -0.13 -31.85 -6.32
CA GLU A 25 -0.57 -33.01 -7.14
C GLU A 25 0.58 -33.68 -7.85
N LYS A 26 1.63 -32.94 -8.24
CA LYS A 26 2.83 -33.51 -8.87
C LYS A 26 3.67 -34.39 -7.94
N PHE A 27 3.57 -34.15 -6.63
CA PHE A 27 4.35 -34.88 -5.61
C PHE A 27 3.63 -36.10 -5.07
N LEU A 28 2.29 -36.06 -5.09
CA LEU A 28 1.43 -37.12 -4.64
C LEU A 28 1.11 -38.08 -5.81
N GLY A 29 0.99 -39.35 -5.53
CA GLY A 29 0.67 -40.35 -6.53
C GLY A 29 -0.80 -40.36 -6.97
N SER A 30 -1.17 -41.32 -7.83
CA SER A 30 -2.51 -41.45 -8.42
C SER A 30 -3.63 -41.71 -7.40
N ASP A 31 -3.28 -42.14 -6.19
CA ASP A 31 -4.22 -42.38 -5.10
C ASP A 31 -4.75 -41.07 -4.44
N PHE A 32 -4.19 -39.90 -4.81
CA PHE A 32 -4.57 -38.61 -4.30
C PHE A 32 -5.19 -37.74 -5.40
N GLN A 33 -6.32 -37.14 -5.07
CA GLN A 33 -6.92 -36.04 -5.84
C GLN A 33 -6.74 -34.75 -5.06
N VAL A 34 -6.17 -33.72 -5.69
CA VAL A 34 -5.94 -32.42 -5.03
C VAL A 34 -6.90 -31.37 -5.58
N GLU A 35 -7.67 -30.75 -4.71
CA GLU A 35 -8.66 -29.71 -5.05
C GLU A 35 -8.38 -28.43 -4.27
N SER A 36 -8.88 -27.30 -4.77
CA SER A 36 -8.74 -26.01 -4.10
C SER A 36 -10.06 -25.48 -3.56
N SER A 37 -10.02 -24.91 -2.35
CA SER A 37 -11.13 -24.15 -1.76
C SER A 37 -11.20 -22.69 -2.27
N TYR A 38 -10.15 -22.21 -2.95
CA TYR A 38 -10.00 -20.80 -3.35
C TYR A 38 -10.10 -19.84 -2.14
N GLY A 39 -9.41 -20.17 -1.04
CA GLY A 39 -9.44 -19.45 0.23
C GLY A 39 -10.64 -19.79 1.09
N HIS A 40 -11.08 -18.86 1.93
CA HIS A 40 -12.26 -19.05 2.80
C HIS A 40 -13.52 -19.37 2.00
N ILE A 41 -14.29 -20.33 2.48
CA ILE A 41 -15.58 -20.75 1.89
C ILE A 41 -16.77 -20.15 2.62
N ALA A 42 -16.62 -19.79 3.89
CA ALA A 42 -17.61 -19.16 4.73
C ALA A 42 -17.05 -17.89 5.38
N ASP A 43 -17.91 -16.93 5.66
CA ASP A 43 -17.60 -15.68 6.37
C ASP A 43 -18.84 -15.17 7.12
N LEU A 44 -18.65 -14.15 7.98
CA LEU A 44 -19.76 -13.45 8.64
C LEU A 44 -20.65 -12.75 7.61
N PRO A 45 -21.97 -12.66 7.84
CA PRO A 45 -22.92 -11.99 6.94
C PRO A 45 -22.50 -10.56 6.61
N SER A 46 -22.73 -10.13 5.37
CA SER A 46 -22.32 -8.78 4.94
C SER A 46 -23.27 -7.68 5.39
N LYS A 47 -24.52 -7.99 5.69
CA LYS A 47 -25.59 -7.01 5.97
C LYS A 47 -25.97 -6.91 7.45
N GLU A 48 -25.55 -7.84 8.27
CA GLU A 48 -25.80 -7.89 9.70
C GLU A 48 -24.50 -8.11 10.48
N ILE A 49 -24.49 -7.88 11.78
CA ILE A 49 -23.30 -8.06 12.61
C ILE A 49 -22.79 -9.51 12.58
N GLY A 50 -23.74 -10.46 12.55
CA GLY A 50 -23.43 -11.88 12.45
C GLY A 50 -22.72 -12.46 13.67
N VAL A 51 -22.86 -11.82 14.83
CA VAL A 51 -22.25 -12.23 16.10
C VAL A 51 -23.35 -12.21 17.18
N ASP A 52 -23.50 -13.31 17.89
CA ASP A 52 -24.42 -13.41 19.02
C ASP A 52 -23.72 -12.94 20.30
N VAL A 53 -23.88 -11.65 20.62
CA VAL A 53 -23.20 -11.00 21.74
C VAL A 53 -23.73 -11.47 23.11
N GLU A 54 -24.97 -12.00 23.17
CA GLU A 54 -25.60 -12.44 24.40
C GLU A 54 -25.23 -13.89 24.77
N ASN A 55 -24.90 -14.71 23.75
CA ASN A 55 -24.60 -16.13 23.94
C ASN A 55 -23.13 -16.45 23.58
N GLY A 56 -22.19 -15.78 24.26
CA GLY A 56 -20.74 -16.08 24.15
C GLY A 56 -20.13 -15.67 22.86
N PHE A 57 -20.60 -14.60 22.21
CA PHE A 57 -20.05 -14.02 20.97
C PHE A 57 -19.98 -14.98 19.79
N LYS A 58 -20.85 -15.98 19.75
CA LYS A 58 -20.83 -17.00 18.69
C LYS A 58 -21.00 -16.38 17.31
N PRO A 59 -20.03 -16.56 16.40
CA PRO A 59 -20.14 -16.08 15.03
C PRO A 59 -21.12 -16.94 14.23
N LYS A 60 -21.94 -16.28 13.42
CA LYS A 60 -22.84 -16.93 12.47
C LYS A 60 -22.17 -16.90 11.10
N TYR A 61 -21.55 -17.97 10.73
CA TYR A 61 -20.94 -18.09 9.40
C TYR A 61 -21.95 -18.47 8.34
N GLU A 62 -21.76 -17.95 7.12
CA GLU A 62 -22.52 -18.32 5.94
C GLU A 62 -21.62 -18.54 4.74
N VAL A 63 -21.95 -19.54 3.93
CA VAL A 63 -21.26 -19.78 2.65
C VAL A 63 -21.67 -18.70 1.67
N SER A 64 -20.70 -17.94 1.15
CA SER A 64 -20.95 -16.89 0.16
C SER A 64 -21.61 -17.45 -1.10
N ALA A 65 -22.46 -16.64 -1.75
CA ALA A 65 -23.19 -17.06 -2.93
C ALA A 65 -22.29 -17.61 -4.05
N GLU A 66 -21.09 -17.01 -4.19
CA GLU A 66 -20.08 -17.38 -5.17
C GLU A 66 -19.43 -18.76 -4.87
N LYS A 67 -19.39 -19.15 -3.60
CA LYS A 67 -18.74 -20.39 -3.14
C LYS A 67 -19.69 -21.59 -3.07
N LYS A 68 -21.02 -21.41 -3.15
CA LYS A 68 -22.02 -22.48 -3.02
C LYS A 68 -21.80 -23.63 -3.99
N ALA A 69 -21.48 -23.33 -5.26
CA ALA A 69 -21.19 -24.36 -6.27
C ALA A 69 -19.92 -25.16 -5.94
N LEU A 70 -18.88 -24.46 -5.48
CA LEU A 70 -17.61 -25.07 -5.07
C LEU A 70 -17.80 -25.98 -3.85
N VAL A 71 -18.49 -25.49 -2.81
CA VAL A 71 -18.80 -26.29 -1.61
C VAL A 71 -19.59 -27.52 -1.96
N SER A 72 -20.58 -27.44 -2.86
CA SER A 72 -21.34 -28.57 -3.35
C SER A 72 -20.44 -29.60 -4.07
N LYS A 73 -19.51 -29.14 -4.92
CA LYS A 73 -18.50 -30.00 -5.58
C LYS A 73 -17.62 -30.71 -4.54
N LEU A 74 -17.01 -29.96 -3.62
CA LEU A 74 -16.14 -30.50 -2.58
C LEU A 74 -16.87 -31.50 -1.68
N LYS A 75 -18.14 -31.22 -1.31
CA LYS A 75 -18.99 -32.13 -0.56
C LYS A 75 -19.26 -33.45 -1.28
N THR A 76 -19.40 -33.40 -2.61
CA THR A 76 -19.61 -34.59 -3.41
C THR A 76 -18.33 -35.41 -3.48
N LEU A 77 -17.18 -34.77 -3.60
CA LEU A 77 -15.87 -35.43 -3.64
C LEU A 77 -15.49 -36.05 -2.28
N SER A 78 -15.70 -35.30 -1.18
CA SER A 78 -15.37 -35.77 0.17
C SER A 78 -16.17 -37.02 0.56
N LYS A 79 -17.45 -37.14 0.13
CA LYS A 79 -18.27 -38.34 0.35
C LYS A 79 -17.77 -39.55 -0.40
N LYS A 80 -17.05 -39.39 -1.50
CA LYS A 80 -16.51 -40.48 -2.32
C LYS A 80 -15.10 -40.88 -1.90
N ALA A 81 -14.37 -40.01 -1.23
CA ALA A 81 -13.04 -40.32 -0.74
C ALA A 81 -13.05 -41.22 0.50
N GLU A 82 -12.08 -42.08 0.64
CA GLU A 82 -11.85 -42.89 1.83
C GLU A 82 -11.27 -42.02 2.97
N MET A 83 -10.40 -41.04 2.62
CA MET A 83 -9.76 -40.10 3.53
C MET A 83 -9.74 -38.71 2.94
N VAL A 84 -10.00 -37.68 3.76
CA VAL A 84 -9.89 -36.27 3.41
C VAL A 84 -8.71 -35.64 4.14
N TRP A 85 -7.86 -34.92 3.41
CA TRP A 85 -6.68 -34.26 3.92
C TRP A 85 -6.85 -32.74 3.78
N LEU A 86 -6.87 -32.01 4.88
CA LEU A 86 -6.95 -30.56 4.93
C LEU A 86 -5.51 -30.01 4.96
N ALA A 87 -5.11 -29.34 3.88
CA ALA A 87 -3.74 -28.92 3.61
C ALA A 87 -3.63 -27.40 3.34
N SER A 88 -4.37 -26.62 4.14
CA SER A 88 -4.24 -25.16 4.16
C SER A 88 -2.95 -24.72 4.87
N ASP A 89 -2.58 -23.43 4.74
CA ASP A 89 -1.38 -22.88 5.36
C ASP A 89 -1.34 -23.13 6.88
N GLU A 90 -0.17 -23.03 7.45
CA GLU A 90 0.09 -23.34 8.87
C GLU A 90 -0.32 -22.19 9.82
N ASP A 91 -0.71 -21.02 9.30
CA ASP A 91 -1.16 -19.91 10.11
C ASP A 91 -2.62 -20.03 10.59
N ARG A 92 -3.05 -19.10 11.45
CA ARG A 92 -4.43 -19.07 12.00
C ARG A 92 -5.50 -19.00 10.91
N GLU A 93 -5.22 -18.30 9.79
CA GLU A 93 -6.15 -18.19 8.68
C GLU A 93 -6.32 -19.52 7.96
N GLY A 94 -5.21 -20.24 7.72
CA GLY A 94 -5.23 -21.58 7.15
C GLY A 94 -5.94 -22.59 8.06
N GLU A 95 -5.75 -22.49 9.39
CA GLU A 95 -6.45 -23.35 10.34
C GLU A 95 -7.95 -23.10 10.33
N ALA A 96 -8.38 -21.84 10.28
CA ALA A 96 -9.79 -21.47 10.15
C ALA A 96 -10.40 -21.93 8.82
N ILE A 97 -9.65 -21.89 7.72
CA ILE A 97 -10.10 -22.45 6.42
C ILE A 97 -10.34 -23.94 6.56
N SER A 98 -9.41 -24.69 7.16
CA SER A 98 -9.56 -26.12 7.41
C SER A 98 -10.77 -26.42 8.28
N TRP A 99 -10.99 -25.66 9.33
CA TRP A 99 -12.16 -25.80 10.21
C TRP A 99 -13.47 -25.51 9.47
N HIS A 100 -13.56 -24.41 8.70
CA HIS A 100 -14.74 -24.11 7.89
C HIS A 100 -15.03 -25.20 6.86
N LEU A 101 -14.00 -25.80 6.26
CA LEU A 101 -14.16 -26.93 5.36
C LEU A 101 -14.74 -28.13 6.09
N ALA A 102 -14.22 -28.46 7.28
CA ALA A 102 -14.72 -29.57 8.08
C ALA A 102 -16.22 -29.40 8.45
N GLU A 103 -16.61 -28.21 8.91
CA GLU A 103 -17.98 -27.88 9.30
C GLU A 103 -18.94 -27.88 8.08
N GLU A 104 -18.61 -27.12 7.05
CA GLU A 104 -19.50 -26.94 5.90
C GLU A 104 -19.66 -28.20 5.04
N LEU A 105 -18.60 -28.97 4.91
CA LEU A 105 -18.67 -30.26 4.20
C LEU A 105 -19.21 -31.39 5.08
N LYS A 106 -19.35 -31.17 6.40
CA LYS A 106 -19.73 -32.15 7.43
C LYS A 106 -18.83 -33.38 7.36
N LEU A 107 -17.54 -33.13 7.51
CA LEU A 107 -16.52 -34.18 7.41
C LEU A 107 -16.56 -35.10 8.65
N ASP A 108 -16.32 -36.37 8.42
CA ASP A 108 -16.15 -37.36 9.49
C ASP A 108 -14.73 -37.19 10.08
N ILE A 109 -14.61 -36.87 11.36
CA ILE A 109 -13.31 -36.71 12.06
C ILE A 109 -12.42 -37.94 11.91
N LYS A 110 -12.98 -39.16 11.92
CA LYS A 110 -12.20 -40.38 11.74
C LYS A 110 -11.59 -40.53 10.35
N LYS A 111 -12.15 -39.84 9.36
CA LYS A 111 -11.76 -39.84 7.95
C LYS A 111 -11.13 -38.51 7.52
N THR A 112 -10.81 -37.63 8.46
CA THR A 112 -10.24 -36.32 8.16
C THR A 112 -8.91 -36.17 8.87
N LYS A 113 -7.91 -35.72 8.13
CA LYS A 113 -6.56 -35.43 8.63
C LYS A 113 -6.17 -34.00 8.28
N ARG A 114 -5.48 -33.34 9.18
CA ARG A 114 -4.86 -32.03 8.96
C ARG A 114 -3.37 -32.23 8.73
N ILE A 115 -2.83 -31.66 7.66
CA ILE A 115 -1.38 -31.62 7.41
C ILE A 115 -0.91 -30.18 7.29
N VAL A 116 0.26 -29.89 7.84
CA VAL A 116 0.94 -28.60 7.82
C VAL A 116 2.35 -28.77 7.26
N PHE A 117 2.82 -27.74 6.57
CA PHE A 117 4.15 -27.72 5.97
C PHE A 117 4.61 -26.27 5.78
N HIS A 118 5.88 -26.01 6.08
CA HIS A 118 6.49 -24.69 5.94
C HIS A 118 6.93 -24.40 4.51
N GLU A 119 7.05 -25.41 3.67
CA GLU A 119 7.48 -25.31 2.26
C GLU A 119 6.76 -26.34 1.38
N ILE A 120 6.58 -25.99 0.12
CA ILE A 120 5.91 -26.87 -0.86
C ILE A 120 6.99 -27.61 -1.66
N THR A 121 7.70 -28.52 -0.99
CA THR A 121 8.64 -29.46 -1.60
C THR A 121 8.11 -30.89 -1.51
N LYS A 122 8.63 -31.79 -2.36
CA LYS A 122 8.20 -33.19 -2.34
C LYS A 122 8.46 -33.84 -0.97
N SER A 123 9.63 -33.60 -0.39
CA SER A 123 10.02 -34.16 0.91
C SER A 123 9.12 -33.67 2.05
N ALA A 124 8.86 -32.34 2.11
CA ALA A 124 8.00 -31.75 3.13
C ALA A 124 6.55 -32.25 3.03
N ILE A 125 6.00 -32.34 1.82
CA ILE A 125 4.64 -32.84 1.61
C ILE A 125 4.50 -34.31 1.99
N LEU A 126 5.44 -35.17 1.61
CA LEU A 126 5.40 -36.59 1.98
C LEU A 126 5.56 -36.77 3.49
N LYS A 127 6.47 -36.04 4.13
CA LYS A 127 6.64 -36.03 5.59
C LYS A 127 5.37 -35.57 6.32
N ALA A 128 4.67 -34.55 5.77
CA ALA A 128 3.39 -34.09 6.33
C ALA A 128 2.28 -35.14 6.23
N ILE A 129 2.22 -35.92 5.13
CA ILE A 129 1.27 -37.04 4.98
C ILE A 129 1.57 -38.16 5.98
N GLU A 130 2.83 -38.42 6.27
CA GLU A 130 3.25 -39.43 7.27
C GLU A 130 2.97 -38.98 8.71
N ASN A 131 2.92 -37.69 8.97
CA ASN A 131 2.75 -37.12 10.31
C ASN A 131 1.54 -36.16 10.37
N PRO A 132 0.32 -36.63 10.13
CA PRO A 132 -0.88 -35.80 10.20
C PRO A 132 -1.25 -35.49 11.65
N ARG A 133 -1.93 -34.34 11.83
CA ARG A 133 -2.51 -33.94 13.12
C ARG A 133 -4.04 -33.75 12.97
N GLU A 134 -4.67 -33.39 14.06
CA GLU A 134 -6.05 -32.89 14.08
C GLU A 134 -6.07 -31.37 13.85
N ILE A 135 -7.27 -30.78 13.66
CA ILE A 135 -7.46 -29.34 13.61
C ILE A 135 -7.15 -28.78 14.99
N ASP A 136 -6.35 -27.73 15.03
CA ASP A 136 -6.02 -27.00 16.26
C ASP A 136 -7.10 -25.97 16.56
N TYR A 137 -7.97 -26.27 17.52
CA TYR A 137 -9.07 -25.40 17.91
C TYR A 137 -8.60 -24.13 18.60
N ASN A 138 -7.42 -24.07 19.20
CA ASN A 138 -6.90 -22.85 19.80
C ASN A 138 -6.54 -21.83 18.70
N LEU A 139 -5.90 -22.28 17.62
CA LEU A 139 -5.64 -21.44 16.45
C LEU A 139 -6.95 -20.97 15.79
N VAL A 140 -7.95 -21.86 15.68
CA VAL A 140 -9.29 -21.49 15.17
C VAL A 140 -9.92 -20.43 16.05
N ASN A 141 -9.88 -20.60 17.37
CA ASN A 141 -10.45 -19.65 18.33
C ASN A 141 -9.73 -18.29 18.27
N ALA A 142 -8.42 -18.27 18.13
CA ALA A 142 -7.64 -17.03 17.95
C ALA A 142 -8.04 -16.26 16.67
N GLN A 143 -8.26 -16.98 15.57
CA GLN A 143 -8.75 -16.38 14.33
C GLN A 143 -10.18 -15.89 14.49
N GLN A 144 -11.08 -16.66 15.11
CA GLN A 144 -12.46 -16.26 15.38
C GLN A 144 -12.50 -15.03 16.29
N ALA A 145 -11.75 -15.01 17.40
CA ALA A 145 -11.65 -13.87 18.29
C ALA A 145 -11.27 -12.60 17.54
N ARG A 146 -10.24 -12.68 16.69
CA ARG A 146 -9.85 -11.55 15.83
C ARG A 146 -10.97 -11.13 14.89
N ARG A 147 -11.57 -12.08 14.18
CA ARG A 147 -12.63 -11.81 13.21
C ARG A 147 -13.85 -11.18 13.85
N VAL A 148 -14.26 -11.68 15.02
CA VAL A 148 -15.38 -11.17 15.80
C VAL A 148 -15.08 -9.78 16.33
N LEU A 149 -13.92 -9.55 16.94
CA LEU A 149 -13.55 -8.24 17.49
C LEU A 149 -13.48 -7.17 16.39
N ASP A 150 -12.81 -7.45 15.28
CA ASP A 150 -12.72 -6.52 14.17
C ASP A 150 -14.10 -6.26 13.54
N ARG A 151 -15.01 -7.25 13.55
CA ARG A 151 -16.40 -7.08 13.14
C ARG A 151 -17.17 -6.16 14.09
N LEU A 152 -17.10 -6.37 15.39
CA LEU A 152 -17.78 -5.56 16.41
C LEU A 152 -17.31 -4.10 16.31
N VAL A 153 -15.99 -3.87 16.32
CA VAL A 153 -15.41 -2.52 16.22
C VAL A 153 -15.84 -1.83 14.92
N GLY A 154 -15.67 -2.50 13.79
CA GLY A 154 -15.98 -1.91 12.49
C GLY A 154 -17.46 -1.66 12.28
N TYR A 155 -18.33 -2.55 12.75
CA TYR A 155 -19.79 -2.47 12.58
C TYR A 155 -20.43 -1.42 13.48
N GLU A 156 -19.90 -1.19 14.67
CA GLU A 156 -20.43 -0.20 15.60
C GLU A 156 -19.83 1.19 15.39
N LEU A 157 -18.52 1.32 15.13
CA LEU A 157 -17.90 2.63 14.94
C LEU A 157 -18.24 3.27 13.59
N SER A 158 -18.35 2.48 12.51
CA SER A 158 -18.57 3.06 11.19
C SER A 158 -19.88 3.83 11.07
N PRO A 159 -21.03 3.37 11.60
CA PRO A 159 -22.28 4.15 11.64
C PRO A 159 -22.18 5.44 12.46
N VAL A 160 -21.37 5.46 13.53
CA VAL A 160 -21.11 6.69 14.30
C VAL A 160 -20.41 7.72 13.41
N LEU A 161 -19.35 7.30 12.69
CA LEU A 161 -18.67 8.18 11.73
C LEU A 161 -19.61 8.70 10.63
N TRP A 162 -20.55 7.88 10.17
CA TRP A 162 -21.51 8.31 9.13
C TRP A 162 -22.44 9.41 9.61
N ARG A 163 -22.86 9.33 10.87
CA ARG A 163 -23.77 10.32 11.48
C ARG A 163 -23.05 11.59 11.92
N LYS A 164 -21.83 11.41 12.44
CA LYS A 164 -21.10 12.51 13.06
C LYS A 164 -20.15 13.24 12.11
N ILE A 165 -19.69 12.58 11.01
CA ILE A 165 -18.78 13.17 10.03
C ILE A 165 -19.39 13.08 8.62
N LYS A 166 -19.28 11.92 7.96
CA LYS A 166 -19.73 11.72 6.58
C LYS A 166 -20.05 10.26 6.29
N GLY A 167 -21.08 10.01 5.48
CA GLY A 167 -21.42 8.67 5.02
C GLY A 167 -20.31 7.98 4.24
N GLY A 168 -20.21 6.64 4.40
CA GLY A 168 -19.24 5.81 3.69
C GLY A 168 -17.86 5.68 4.36
N LEU A 169 -17.63 6.36 5.49
CA LEU A 169 -16.43 6.20 6.30
C LEU A 169 -16.43 4.87 7.05
N SER A 170 -15.26 4.43 7.48
CA SER A 170 -15.13 3.21 8.27
C SER A 170 -14.01 3.32 9.29
N ALA A 171 -14.21 2.71 10.44
CA ALA A 171 -13.17 2.55 11.45
C ALA A 171 -12.79 1.07 11.60
N GLY A 172 -11.61 0.83 12.11
CA GLY A 172 -11.12 -0.50 12.44
C GLY A 172 -9.90 -0.36 13.34
N ARG A 173 -9.74 -1.30 14.25
CA ARG A 173 -8.72 -1.25 15.31
C ARG A 173 -7.30 -0.96 14.79
N VAL A 174 -6.77 -1.80 13.93
CA VAL A 174 -5.41 -1.61 13.36
C VAL A 174 -5.38 -0.49 12.34
N GLN A 175 -6.43 -0.37 11.51
CA GLN A 175 -6.53 0.66 10.48
C GLN A 175 -6.49 2.07 11.06
N SER A 176 -7.33 2.36 12.05
CA SER A 176 -7.46 3.71 12.61
C SER A 176 -6.21 4.14 13.37
N VAL A 177 -5.56 3.21 14.06
CA VAL A 177 -4.28 3.43 14.73
C VAL A 177 -3.15 3.69 13.72
N SER A 178 -3.15 3.00 12.57
CA SER A 178 -2.17 3.26 11.51
C SER A 178 -2.33 4.67 10.89
N VAL A 179 -3.57 5.14 10.72
CA VAL A 179 -3.84 6.51 10.27
C VAL A 179 -3.39 7.52 11.33
N ARG A 180 -3.67 7.24 12.61
CA ARG A 180 -3.24 8.08 13.75
C ARG A 180 -1.71 8.30 13.75
N LEU A 181 -0.91 7.25 13.55
CA LEU A 181 0.56 7.37 13.46
C LEU A 181 1.00 8.36 12.38
N ILE A 182 0.34 8.33 11.23
CA ILE A 182 0.65 9.20 10.10
C ILE A 182 0.21 10.65 10.39
N VAL A 183 -0.96 10.84 10.99
CA VAL A 183 -1.47 12.16 11.38
C VAL A 183 -0.58 12.79 12.45
N GLU A 184 -0.20 12.04 13.48
CA GLU A 184 0.71 12.54 14.53
C GLU A 184 2.08 12.91 13.96
N ARG A 185 2.63 12.10 13.05
CA ARG A 185 3.88 12.41 12.36
C ARG A 185 3.78 13.68 11.53
N GLU A 186 2.69 13.90 10.82
CA GLU A 186 2.50 15.13 10.06
C GLU A 186 2.44 16.35 10.97
N ARG A 187 1.79 16.24 12.14
CA ARG A 187 1.77 17.30 13.16
C ARG A 187 3.13 17.57 13.79
N GLU A 188 3.91 16.53 14.05
CA GLU A 188 5.31 16.68 14.50
C GLU A 188 6.13 17.49 13.49
N ILE A 189 5.94 17.23 12.19
CA ILE A 189 6.63 17.95 11.10
C ILE A 189 6.16 19.42 11.03
N GLN A 190 4.84 19.64 11.07
CA GLN A 190 4.26 20.99 10.99
C GLN A 190 4.65 21.88 12.18
N ASN A 191 4.76 21.31 13.38
CA ASN A 191 5.14 22.02 14.59
C ASN A 191 6.65 22.10 14.80
N PHE A 192 7.45 21.53 13.89
CA PHE A 192 8.89 21.48 14.04
C PHE A 192 9.54 22.83 13.74
N ASN A 193 10.25 23.37 14.71
CA ASN A 193 11.04 24.59 14.56
C ASN A 193 12.48 24.23 14.21
N ALA A 194 12.88 24.50 12.98
CA ALA A 194 14.23 24.24 12.52
C ALA A 194 15.22 25.24 13.18
N VAL A 195 16.25 24.70 13.84
CA VAL A 195 17.33 25.48 14.45
C VAL A 195 18.53 25.44 13.53
N ALA A 196 19.06 26.61 13.18
CA ALA A 196 20.28 26.74 12.40
C ALA A 196 21.52 26.59 13.30
N THR A 197 22.51 25.87 12.82
CA THR A 197 23.86 25.77 13.38
C THR A 197 24.88 25.76 12.28
N TYR A 198 26.13 26.13 12.55
CA TYR A 198 27.22 26.10 11.59
C TYR A 198 28.10 24.87 11.83
N SER A 199 28.09 23.96 10.87
CA SER A 199 28.95 22.77 10.87
C SER A 199 30.25 23.09 10.12
N VAL A 200 31.40 22.75 10.72
CA VAL A 200 32.71 23.09 10.16
C VAL A 200 33.40 21.84 9.60
N VAL A 201 33.82 21.97 8.33
CA VAL A 201 34.59 20.95 7.62
C VAL A 201 35.84 21.60 7.02
N ALA A 202 36.98 20.98 7.25
CA ALA A 202 38.26 21.37 6.66
C ALA A 202 38.71 20.33 5.62
N GLU A 203 39.36 20.78 4.56
CA GLU A 203 40.08 19.90 3.66
C GLU A 203 41.58 20.09 3.90
N PHE A 204 42.21 19.01 4.38
CA PHE A 204 43.63 18.94 4.64
C PHE A 204 44.35 18.17 3.55
N VAL A 205 45.63 18.52 3.34
CA VAL A 205 46.52 17.82 2.41
C VAL A 205 47.73 17.32 3.19
N ASN A 206 48.04 16.03 3.09
CA ASN A 206 49.17 15.43 3.75
C ASN A 206 50.50 15.72 2.99
N GLU A 207 51.64 15.33 3.57
CA GLU A 207 52.98 15.53 2.96
C GLU A 207 53.12 14.81 1.62
N ALA A 208 52.36 13.77 1.32
CA ALA A 208 52.29 13.09 0.03
C ALA A 208 51.38 13.77 -0.99
N GLY A 209 50.80 14.94 -0.69
CA GLY A 209 49.94 15.71 -1.61
C GLY A 209 48.50 15.16 -1.72
N LYS A 210 48.07 14.24 -0.84
CA LYS A 210 46.71 13.68 -0.86
C LYS A 210 45.77 14.46 0.05
N ALA A 211 44.65 14.90 -0.53
CA ALA A 211 43.60 15.63 0.20
C ALA A 211 42.65 14.69 0.89
N PHE A 212 42.17 15.10 2.06
CA PHE A 212 41.08 14.44 2.80
C PHE A 212 40.29 15.46 3.65
N LYS A 213 39.05 15.15 3.99
CA LYS A 213 38.20 16.02 4.79
C LYS A 213 38.22 15.63 6.26
N ALA A 214 38.20 16.63 7.12
CA ALA A 214 38.03 16.45 8.55
C ALA A 214 36.93 17.40 9.05
N LYS A 215 36.15 16.94 10.01
CA LYS A 215 35.01 17.67 10.58
C LYS A 215 35.36 18.13 12.00
N LEU A 216 34.93 19.33 12.34
CA LEU A 216 34.93 19.76 13.74
C LEU A 216 33.74 19.09 14.45
N PRO A 217 33.93 18.33 15.54
CA PRO A 217 32.84 17.70 16.28
C PRO A 217 31.81 18.69 16.85
N LYS A 218 32.24 19.93 17.09
CA LYS A 218 31.43 21.02 17.62
C LYS A 218 30.78 21.80 16.48
N ASN A 219 29.47 22.08 16.59
CA ASN A 219 28.80 23.08 15.77
C ASN A 219 28.76 24.41 16.49
N PHE A 220 28.74 25.52 15.74
CA PHE A 220 28.52 26.85 16.28
C PHE A 220 27.05 27.26 16.14
N ASN A 221 26.54 27.98 17.14
CA ASN A 221 25.12 28.37 17.16
C ASN A 221 24.85 29.64 16.35
N THR A 222 25.86 30.45 16.13
CA THR A 222 25.72 31.76 15.46
C THR A 222 26.75 31.89 14.32
N LYS A 223 26.41 32.71 13.33
CA LYS A 223 27.32 33.07 12.25
C LYS A 223 28.60 33.72 12.81
N LYS A 224 28.46 34.59 13.81
CA LYS A 224 29.57 35.30 14.43
C LYS A 224 30.60 34.35 15.05
N GLU A 225 30.12 33.37 15.82
CA GLU A 225 31.01 32.32 16.39
C GLU A 225 31.77 31.56 15.32
N ALA A 226 31.10 31.21 14.21
CA ALA A 226 31.73 30.52 13.08
C ALA A 226 32.74 31.40 12.34
N GLU A 227 32.45 32.69 12.15
CA GLU A 227 33.39 33.67 11.59
C GLU A 227 34.62 33.86 12.49
N ASP A 228 34.43 34.00 13.80
CA ASP A 228 35.50 34.16 14.76
C ASP A 228 36.42 32.92 14.81
N PHE A 229 35.81 31.70 14.70
CA PHE A 229 36.56 30.48 14.59
C PHE A 229 37.38 30.42 13.30
N LEU A 230 36.80 30.77 12.14
CA LEU A 230 37.51 30.81 10.87
C LEU A 230 38.66 31.84 10.89
N ALA A 231 38.43 33.02 11.53
CA ALA A 231 39.46 34.01 11.68
C ALA A 231 40.65 33.55 12.55
N GLN A 232 40.38 32.78 13.63
CA GLN A 232 41.44 32.16 14.44
C GLN A 232 42.30 31.17 13.64
N ASN A 233 41.73 30.57 12.59
CA ASN A 233 42.45 29.61 11.72
C ASN A 233 43.33 30.26 10.64
N ILE A 234 43.33 31.60 10.53
CA ILE A 234 44.19 32.32 9.59
C ILE A 234 45.66 32.16 10.01
N GLY A 235 46.48 31.63 9.13
CA GLY A 235 47.89 31.38 9.38
C GLY A 235 48.18 30.22 10.32
N SER A 236 47.20 29.41 10.67
CA SER A 236 47.33 28.23 11.52
C SER A 236 48.20 27.15 10.88
N GLN A 237 48.99 26.48 11.69
CA GLN A 237 49.72 25.28 11.31
C GLN A 237 48.98 24.07 11.92
N TYR A 238 48.80 23.07 11.10
CA TYR A 238 48.07 21.85 11.51
C TYR A 238 49.00 20.65 11.52
N LYS A 239 48.76 19.76 12.45
CA LYS A 239 49.44 18.47 12.52
C LYS A 239 48.49 17.36 12.99
N VAL A 240 48.81 16.15 12.67
CA VAL A 240 48.16 14.97 13.19
C VAL A 240 48.54 14.83 14.67
N ALA A 241 47.58 15.08 15.58
CA ALA A 241 47.80 14.98 17.01
C ALA A 241 47.74 13.52 17.51
N ASP A 242 46.80 12.77 16.94
CA ASP A 242 46.50 11.40 17.34
C ASP A 242 46.00 10.60 16.15
N LEU A 243 46.41 9.35 16.07
CA LEU A 243 45.98 8.42 15.05
C LEU A 243 45.73 7.07 15.69
N GLU A 244 44.48 6.68 15.77
CA GLU A 244 44.07 5.43 16.35
C GLU A 244 43.46 4.52 15.30
N THR A 245 44.05 3.38 15.08
CA THR A 245 43.56 2.36 14.16
C THR A 245 43.05 1.17 14.96
N LYS A 246 41.78 0.79 14.76
CA LYS A 246 41.14 -0.32 15.45
C LYS A 246 40.50 -1.28 14.45
N PRO A 247 40.68 -2.60 14.68
CA PRO A 247 39.91 -3.58 13.94
C PRO A 247 38.44 -3.48 14.36
N THR A 248 37.55 -3.43 13.35
CA THR A 248 36.10 -3.47 13.51
C THR A 248 35.51 -4.58 12.67
N LYS A 249 34.31 -4.99 12.99
CA LYS A 249 33.60 -5.99 12.22
C LYS A 249 32.14 -5.58 12.01
N LYS A 250 31.62 -5.86 10.83
CA LYS A 250 30.18 -5.80 10.53
C LYS A 250 29.65 -7.22 10.45
N SER A 251 28.59 -7.52 11.20
CA SER A 251 27.96 -8.84 11.20
C SER A 251 26.71 -8.81 10.30
N PRO A 252 26.38 -9.91 9.64
CA PRO A 252 25.19 -10.00 8.81
C PRO A 252 23.92 -9.95 9.68
N THR A 253 22.85 -9.46 9.08
CA THR A 253 21.52 -9.43 9.67
C THR A 253 20.81 -10.78 9.50
N ALA A 254 19.78 -11.03 10.32
CA ALA A 254 19.01 -12.27 10.30
C ALA A 254 18.32 -12.52 8.94
N PRO A 255 17.94 -13.75 8.62
CA PRO A 255 17.05 -14.06 7.50
C PRO A 255 15.75 -13.26 7.57
N PHE A 256 15.03 -13.18 6.47
CA PHE A 256 13.82 -12.34 6.40
C PHE A 256 12.66 -12.89 7.23
N THR A 257 12.04 -12.00 7.98
CA THR A 257 10.65 -12.05 8.40
C THR A 257 9.76 -11.38 7.35
N THR A 258 8.43 -11.49 7.47
CA THR A 258 7.49 -10.75 6.61
C THR A 258 7.77 -9.24 6.62
N SER A 259 7.97 -8.68 7.80
CA SER A 259 8.22 -7.24 7.97
C SER A 259 9.53 -6.81 7.31
N THR A 260 10.63 -7.48 7.58
CA THR A 260 11.94 -7.13 7.01
C THR A 260 12.01 -7.38 5.51
N LEU A 261 11.32 -8.40 4.99
CA LEU A 261 11.18 -8.60 3.54
C LEU A 261 10.43 -7.44 2.88
N GLN A 262 9.33 -6.98 3.47
CA GLN A 262 8.56 -5.84 2.96
C GLN A 262 9.40 -4.56 2.94
N GLN A 263 10.18 -4.32 4.00
CA GLN A 263 11.07 -3.16 4.12
C GLN A 263 12.16 -3.17 3.04
N GLU A 264 12.90 -4.28 2.93
CA GLU A 264 14.00 -4.38 1.97
C GLU A 264 13.54 -4.43 0.51
N ALA A 265 12.41 -5.08 0.22
CA ALA A 265 11.83 -5.07 -1.12
C ALA A 265 11.38 -3.65 -1.53
N ALA A 266 10.85 -2.86 -0.60
CA ALA A 266 10.50 -1.48 -0.88
C ALA A 266 11.74 -0.60 -1.13
N ARG A 267 12.80 -0.75 -0.34
CA ARG A 267 14.06 0.01 -0.47
C ARG A 267 14.84 -0.33 -1.73
N LYS A 268 15.06 -1.62 -1.98
CA LYS A 268 15.96 -2.09 -3.05
C LYS A 268 15.27 -2.37 -4.38
N LEU A 269 14.03 -2.82 -4.34
CA LEU A 269 13.30 -3.21 -5.53
C LEU A 269 12.21 -2.20 -5.91
N TYR A 270 11.96 -1.21 -5.06
CA TYR A 270 10.90 -0.22 -5.21
C TYR A 270 9.50 -0.85 -5.33
N LEU A 271 9.30 -2.00 -4.65
CA LEU A 271 8.05 -2.73 -4.66
C LEU A 271 7.14 -2.25 -3.52
N PRO A 272 5.88 -1.87 -3.79
CA PRO A 272 4.90 -1.63 -2.74
C PRO A 272 4.72 -2.87 -1.87
N VAL A 273 4.44 -2.68 -0.58
CA VAL A 273 4.30 -3.76 0.41
C VAL A 273 3.26 -4.81 -0.02
N GLY A 274 2.11 -4.38 -0.56
CA GLY A 274 1.08 -5.28 -1.07
C GLY A 274 1.54 -6.13 -2.26
N ILE A 275 2.33 -5.54 -3.18
CA ILE A 275 2.89 -6.26 -4.33
C ILE A 275 3.96 -7.25 -3.87
N THR A 276 4.82 -6.87 -2.93
CA THR A 276 5.82 -7.76 -2.33
C THR A 276 5.17 -9.04 -1.81
N MET A 277 4.07 -8.91 -1.04
CA MET A 277 3.36 -10.08 -0.50
C MET A 277 2.68 -10.93 -1.58
N GLN A 278 2.15 -10.32 -2.64
CA GLN A 278 1.58 -11.08 -3.76
C GLN A 278 2.66 -11.88 -4.51
N LEU A 279 3.85 -11.30 -4.71
CA LEU A 279 4.96 -11.99 -5.35
C LEU A 279 5.52 -13.10 -4.45
N ALA A 280 5.69 -12.86 -3.15
CA ALA A 280 6.11 -13.86 -2.18
C ALA A 280 5.13 -15.04 -2.10
N GLN A 281 3.81 -14.79 -2.12
CA GLN A 281 2.79 -15.82 -2.19
C GLN A 281 2.97 -16.71 -3.43
N ARG A 282 3.22 -16.11 -4.60
CA ARG A 282 3.44 -16.87 -5.84
C ARG A 282 4.73 -17.72 -5.79
N LEU A 283 5.80 -17.18 -5.20
CA LEU A 283 7.05 -17.91 -4.99
C LEU A 283 6.85 -19.12 -4.06
N TYR A 284 6.12 -18.94 -2.96
CA TYR A 284 5.76 -20.01 -2.04
C TYR A 284 4.91 -21.09 -2.72
N GLU A 285 3.83 -20.71 -3.40
CA GLU A 285 2.94 -21.61 -4.12
C GLU A 285 3.65 -22.39 -5.24
N ALA A 286 4.72 -21.80 -5.80
CA ALA A 286 5.60 -22.48 -6.76
C ALA A 286 6.63 -23.40 -6.09
N GLY A 287 6.70 -23.44 -4.77
CA GLY A 287 7.65 -24.22 -3.99
C GLY A 287 9.09 -23.69 -4.04
N LEU A 288 9.28 -22.38 -4.27
CA LEU A 288 10.59 -21.75 -4.41
C LEU A 288 11.10 -21.14 -3.11
N ILE A 289 10.21 -20.75 -2.21
CA ILE A 289 10.53 -20.21 -0.89
C ILE A 289 9.68 -20.88 0.18
N THR A 290 10.08 -20.74 1.45
CA THR A 290 9.29 -21.10 2.63
C THR A 290 8.07 -20.16 2.77
N TYR A 291 7.19 -20.48 3.71
CA TYR A 291 5.99 -19.67 3.97
C TYR A 291 6.35 -18.21 4.29
N MET A 292 5.69 -17.28 3.60
CA MET A 292 6.08 -15.86 3.61
C MET A 292 5.43 -15.03 4.72
N ARG A 293 4.48 -15.59 5.48
CA ARG A 293 3.86 -14.91 6.64
C ARG A 293 4.46 -15.46 7.93
N THR A 294 5.61 -14.96 8.30
CA THR A 294 6.34 -15.37 9.50
C THR A 294 7.01 -14.18 10.16
N ASP A 295 7.08 -14.20 11.47
CA ASP A 295 7.89 -13.29 12.30
C ASP A 295 9.14 -13.99 12.84
N SER A 296 9.35 -15.26 12.49
CA SER A 296 10.51 -16.05 12.86
C SER A 296 11.74 -15.70 12.00
N VAL A 297 12.91 -15.68 12.64
CA VAL A 297 14.23 -15.57 12.00
C VAL A 297 15.00 -16.90 12.01
N ASN A 298 14.36 -17.98 12.49
CA ASN A 298 15.00 -19.29 12.63
C ASN A 298 15.17 -19.98 11.27
N LEU A 299 16.25 -20.71 11.12
CA LEU A 299 16.48 -21.64 10.02
C LEU A 299 16.53 -23.06 10.57
N SER A 300 15.95 -24.01 9.87
CA SER A 300 16.12 -25.44 10.17
C SER A 300 17.58 -25.86 10.00
N LYS A 301 17.96 -26.94 10.66
CA LYS A 301 19.32 -27.47 10.52
C LYS A 301 19.63 -27.81 9.05
N ASP A 302 18.70 -28.45 8.35
CA ASP A 302 18.88 -28.79 6.93
C ASP A 302 19.11 -27.53 6.06
N ALA A 303 18.43 -26.43 6.36
CA ALA A 303 18.60 -25.16 5.66
C ALA A 303 19.97 -24.52 5.97
N MET A 304 20.43 -24.58 7.22
CA MET A 304 21.76 -24.10 7.60
C MET A 304 22.86 -24.91 6.93
N ASP A 305 22.75 -26.25 6.95
CA ASP A 305 23.72 -27.18 6.32
C ASP A 305 23.77 -26.95 4.79
N ALA A 306 22.61 -26.73 4.16
CA ALA A 306 22.54 -26.42 2.73
C ALA A 306 23.16 -25.06 2.40
N ALA A 307 22.93 -24.04 3.24
CA ALA A 307 23.53 -22.73 3.08
C ALA A 307 25.06 -22.78 3.27
N GLU A 308 25.55 -23.49 4.28
CA GLU A 308 26.98 -23.71 4.50
C GLU A 308 27.65 -24.37 3.30
N ALA A 309 27.05 -25.47 2.80
CA ALA A 309 27.56 -26.17 1.63
C ALA A 309 27.64 -25.26 0.40
N GLU A 310 26.64 -24.43 0.16
CA GLU A 310 26.63 -23.50 -0.97
C GLU A 310 27.63 -22.35 -0.80
N ILE A 311 27.80 -21.82 0.44
CA ILE A 311 28.81 -20.80 0.75
C ILE A 311 30.21 -21.35 0.47
N ILE A 312 30.54 -22.53 0.99
CA ILE A 312 31.85 -23.14 0.82
C ILE A 312 32.16 -23.37 -0.66
N LYS A 313 31.18 -23.88 -1.41
CA LYS A 313 31.29 -24.15 -2.83
C LYS A 313 31.48 -22.88 -3.69
N SER A 314 30.74 -21.82 -3.40
CA SER A 314 30.69 -20.63 -4.26
C SER A 314 31.68 -19.55 -3.83
N TYR A 315 32.09 -19.49 -2.56
CA TYR A 315 32.91 -18.40 -2.02
C TYR A 315 34.15 -18.87 -1.26
N GLY A 316 34.17 -20.09 -0.75
CA GLY A 316 35.27 -20.61 0.05
C GLY A 316 34.90 -20.80 1.53
N LYS A 317 35.63 -21.65 2.22
CA LYS A 317 35.38 -22.01 3.62
C LYS A 317 35.49 -20.83 4.59
N GLU A 318 36.37 -19.89 4.31
CA GLU A 318 36.61 -18.67 5.11
C GLU A 318 35.38 -17.75 5.15
N PHE A 319 34.49 -17.85 4.15
CA PHE A 319 33.24 -17.10 4.09
C PHE A 319 32.09 -17.77 4.88
N SER A 320 32.24 -19.00 5.34
CA SER A 320 31.20 -19.74 6.08
C SER A 320 31.32 -19.51 7.58
N LYS A 321 30.20 -19.11 8.19
CA LYS A 321 30.05 -19.00 9.65
C LYS A 321 28.57 -19.19 10.01
N PRO A 322 28.08 -20.44 10.04
CA PRO A 322 26.71 -20.72 10.43
C PRO A 322 26.38 -20.13 11.81
N ARG A 323 25.18 -19.55 11.93
CA ARG A 323 24.71 -18.90 13.16
C ARG A 323 23.20 -18.95 13.29
N THR A 324 22.74 -18.94 14.53
CA THR A 324 21.34 -18.77 14.90
C THR A 324 21.08 -17.34 15.33
N PHE A 325 19.85 -16.86 15.12
CA PHE A 325 19.42 -15.54 15.51
C PHE A 325 18.29 -15.65 16.54
N ALA A 326 18.27 -14.76 17.53
CA ALA A 326 17.18 -14.72 18.50
C ALA A 326 15.99 -13.95 17.94
N ASN A 327 14.79 -14.49 18.13
CA ASN A 327 13.55 -13.78 17.83
C ASN A 327 13.40 -12.58 18.79
N LYS A 328 13.07 -11.42 18.24
CA LYS A 328 12.87 -10.20 19.04
C LYS A 328 11.48 -10.10 19.66
N SER A 329 10.48 -10.75 19.09
CA SER A 329 9.10 -10.73 19.56
C SER A 329 8.86 -11.85 20.57
N LYS A 330 8.30 -11.50 21.72
CA LYS A 330 7.89 -12.47 22.80
C LYS A 330 6.66 -13.30 22.44
N GLY A 331 6.20 -13.34 21.24
CA GLY A 331 5.07 -14.12 20.75
C GLY A 331 5.33 -14.65 19.35
N ALA A 332 6.61 -14.66 18.93
CA ALA A 332 6.99 -15.33 17.69
C ALA A 332 6.63 -16.80 17.80
N GLN A 333 5.88 -17.31 16.83
CA GLN A 333 5.60 -18.73 16.73
C GLN A 333 6.91 -19.45 16.47
N GLU A 334 7.53 -19.96 17.52
CA GLU A 334 8.87 -20.60 17.48
C GLU A 334 8.94 -21.79 16.51
N ALA A 335 7.80 -22.35 16.15
CA ALA A 335 7.69 -23.47 15.20
C ALA A 335 7.89 -23.05 13.75
N HIS A 336 7.85 -21.75 13.41
CA HIS A 336 7.96 -21.26 12.04
C HIS A 336 9.40 -21.01 11.65
N GLU A 337 9.74 -21.23 10.38
CA GLU A 337 11.00 -20.82 9.78
C GLU A 337 10.94 -19.39 9.24
N ALA A 338 12.10 -18.78 9.05
CA ALA A 338 12.29 -17.55 8.30
C ALA A 338 11.95 -17.76 6.81
N ILE A 339 11.74 -16.63 6.11
CA ILE A 339 11.56 -16.66 4.64
C ILE A 339 12.90 -16.94 3.98
N ARG A 340 13.02 -18.10 3.34
CA ARG A 340 14.22 -18.59 2.68
C ARG A 340 13.91 -19.34 1.38
N PRO A 341 14.88 -19.50 0.47
CA PRO A 341 14.76 -20.44 -0.64
C PRO A 341 14.59 -21.87 -0.12
N THR A 342 13.81 -22.67 -0.83
CA THR A 342 13.68 -24.12 -0.57
C THR A 342 14.88 -24.92 -1.05
N ASP A 343 15.65 -24.35 -1.98
CA ASP A 343 16.85 -24.93 -2.58
C ASP A 343 17.95 -23.86 -2.68
N MET A 344 18.94 -23.93 -1.80
CA MET A 344 20.04 -22.95 -1.75
C MET A 344 20.97 -23.01 -2.96
N SER A 345 21.01 -24.15 -3.66
CA SER A 345 21.83 -24.31 -4.87
C SER A 345 21.24 -23.59 -6.09
N ARG A 346 20.01 -23.16 -6.04
CA ARG A 346 19.30 -22.48 -7.11
C ARG A 346 19.46 -20.96 -6.98
N HIS A 347 20.50 -20.40 -7.59
CA HIS A 347 20.81 -18.97 -7.54
C HIS A 347 19.80 -18.11 -8.32
N THR A 348 19.27 -18.64 -9.42
CA THR A 348 18.33 -17.92 -10.29
C THR A 348 17.13 -18.78 -10.64
N VAL A 349 16.01 -18.13 -10.90
CA VAL A 349 14.75 -18.79 -11.28
C VAL A 349 14.23 -18.20 -12.59
N ASN A 350 13.76 -19.08 -13.49
CA ASN A 350 13.20 -18.65 -14.78
C ASN A 350 11.68 -18.43 -14.66
N ILE A 351 11.31 -17.27 -14.15
CA ILE A 351 9.92 -16.87 -13.89
C ILE A 351 9.74 -15.38 -14.26
N ASP A 352 8.59 -14.81 -13.93
CA ASP A 352 8.37 -13.36 -14.08
C ASP A 352 9.48 -12.53 -13.44
N ARG A 353 9.83 -11.39 -14.09
CA ARG A 353 10.96 -10.54 -13.70
C ARG A 353 10.91 -10.10 -12.24
N ASP A 354 9.76 -9.63 -11.77
CA ASP A 354 9.66 -9.09 -10.41
C ASP A 354 9.67 -10.21 -9.36
N GLN A 355 9.11 -11.37 -9.68
CA GLN A 355 9.27 -12.57 -8.85
C GLN A 355 10.73 -13.01 -8.76
N ALA A 356 11.46 -13.01 -9.88
CA ALA A 356 12.88 -13.38 -9.91
C ALA A 356 13.74 -12.41 -9.09
N ARG A 357 13.46 -11.10 -9.15
CA ARG A 357 14.15 -10.08 -8.33
C ARG A 357 13.88 -10.28 -6.83
N LEU A 358 12.65 -10.58 -6.47
CA LEU A 358 12.30 -10.84 -5.06
C LEU A 358 12.95 -12.14 -4.57
N TYR A 359 12.98 -13.19 -5.39
CA TYR A 359 13.68 -14.44 -5.08
C TYR A 359 15.19 -14.20 -4.85
N ASP A 360 15.85 -13.46 -5.74
CA ASP A 360 17.27 -13.10 -5.60
C ASP A 360 17.56 -12.35 -4.29
N LEU A 361 16.68 -11.42 -3.93
CA LEU A 361 16.79 -10.70 -2.66
C LEU A 361 16.70 -11.65 -1.44
N ILE A 362 15.74 -12.58 -1.46
CA ILE A 362 15.55 -13.58 -0.40
C ILE A 362 16.75 -14.52 -0.34
N TRP A 363 17.23 -15.00 -1.48
CA TRP A 363 18.37 -15.90 -1.57
C TRP A 363 19.64 -15.25 -1.02
N LYS A 364 19.96 -14.04 -1.47
CA LYS A 364 21.14 -13.28 -1.01
C LYS A 364 21.10 -13.01 0.50
N ARG A 365 19.97 -12.62 1.04
CA ARG A 365 19.80 -12.35 2.46
C ARG A 365 20.00 -13.61 3.30
N THR A 366 19.39 -14.72 2.87
CA THR A 366 19.51 -16.00 3.57
C THR A 366 20.96 -16.47 3.58
N LEU A 367 21.61 -16.46 2.40
CA LEU A 367 23.02 -16.88 2.30
C LEU A 367 23.93 -15.99 3.15
N ALA A 368 23.80 -14.66 3.02
CA ALA A 368 24.58 -13.68 3.77
C ALA A 368 24.45 -13.86 5.29
N SER A 369 23.26 -14.24 5.78
CA SER A 369 23.03 -14.48 7.21
C SER A 369 23.91 -15.59 7.80
N GLN A 370 24.35 -16.55 6.97
CA GLN A 370 25.19 -17.68 7.36
C GLN A 370 26.67 -17.48 6.95
N MET A 371 27.03 -16.29 6.45
CA MET A 371 28.40 -15.94 6.07
C MET A 371 29.17 -15.30 7.21
N SER A 372 30.50 -15.29 7.06
CA SER A 372 31.44 -14.66 8.00
C SER A 372 31.22 -13.15 8.09
N ASP A 373 31.58 -12.59 9.23
CA ASP A 373 31.57 -11.13 9.42
C ASP A 373 32.53 -10.47 8.45
N ALA A 374 32.19 -9.30 7.97
CA ALA A 374 33.13 -8.43 7.29
C ALA A 374 34.12 -7.85 8.30
N GLN A 375 35.41 -7.89 7.96
CA GLN A 375 36.48 -7.34 8.80
C GLN A 375 36.93 -6.01 8.20
N LEU A 376 36.92 -4.98 9.01
CA LEU A 376 37.31 -3.64 8.66
C LEU A 376 38.36 -3.13 9.61
N GLU A 377 39.14 -2.22 9.14
CA GLU A 377 40.03 -1.42 9.94
C GLU A 377 39.54 0.02 9.93
N ARG A 378 39.16 0.54 11.09
CA ARG A 378 38.73 1.91 11.25
C ARG A 378 39.85 2.75 11.81
N THR A 379 40.26 3.76 11.06
CA THR A 379 41.25 4.74 11.47
C THR A 379 40.51 6.04 11.85
N ASN A 380 40.74 6.50 13.07
CA ASN A 380 40.33 7.80 13.57
C ASN A 380 41.55 8.70 13.70
N VAL A 381 41.44 9.89 13.16
CA VAL A 381 42.52 10.89 13.15
C VAL A 381 42.06 12.12 13.91
N LYS A 382 42.92 12.64 14.79
CA LYS A 382 42.72 13.93 15.42
C LYS A 382 43.76 14.91 14.88
N ILE A 383 43.30 16.10 14.49
CA ILE A 383 44.12 17.13 13.87
C ILE A 383 44.01 18.36 14.76
N GLU A 384 45.15 18.82 15.28
CA GLU A 384 45.24 20.04 16.09
C GLU A 384 45.83 21.21 15.29
N ALA A 385 45.37 22.39 15.65
CA ALA A 385 45.97 23.65 15.21
C ALA A 385 46.88 24.20 16.34
N ASN A 386 47.86 25.00 15.94
CA ASN A 386 48.84 25.59 16.91
C ASN A 386 48.26 26.80 17.69
N ASN A 387 47.12 27.36 17.31
CA ASN A 387 46.60 28.63 17.82
C ASN A 387 45.22 28.57 18.47
N HIS A 388 44.57 27.38 18.51
CA HIS A 388 43.36 27.15 19.26
C HIS A 388 43.25 25.70 19.77
N SER A 389 42.33 25.46 20.70
CA SER A 389 42.15 24.16 21.34
C SER A 389 41.17 23.20 20.64
N GLU A 390 40.44 23.68 19.65
CA GLU A 390 39.48 22.87 18.92
C GLU A 390 40.21 21.88 18.00
N VAL A 391 39.77 20.63 17.99
CA VAL A 391 40.38 19.52 17.29
C VAL A 391 39.48 19.04 16.16
N PHE A 392 39.99 18.99 14.93
CA PHE A 392 39.30 18.37 13.82
C PHE A 392 39.44 16.85 13.89
N THR A 393 38.40 16.15 13.49
CA THR A 393 38.39 14.68 13.45
C THR A 393 38.09 14.20 12.03
N ALA A 394 38.80 13.17 11.62
CA ALA A 394 38.50 12.45 10.38
C ALA A 394 38.47 10.96 10.70
N SER A 395 37.59 10.22 10.07
CA SER A 395 37.54 8.77 10.15
C SER A 395 37.49 8.16 8.76
N GLY A 396 38.08 6.97 8.65
CA GLY A 396 38.06 6.20 7.41
C GLY A 396 38.01 4.70 7.74
N GLU A 397 37.33 3.95 6.90
CA GLU A 397 37.26 2.49 7.01
C GLU A 397 37.94 1.84 5.81
N VAL A 398 38.78 0.85 6.08
CA VAL A 398 39.40 -0.01 5.06
C VAL A 398 38.80 -1.40 5.22
N LEU A 399 38.23 -1.94 4.15
CA LEU A 399 37.70 -3.30 4.13
C LEU A 399 38.87 -4.29 3.95
N LEU A 400 39.14 -5.09 4.99
CA LEU A 400 40.20 -6.10 4.99
C LEU A 400 39.70 -7.44 4.46
N PHE A 401 38.45 -7.81 4.84
CA PHE A 401 37.78 -9.03 4.39
C PHE A 401 36.29 -8.75 4.18
N GLU A 402 35.81 -9.05 2.99
CA GLU A 402 34.43 -8.72 2.58
C GLU A 402 33.37 -9.45 3.41
N GLY A 403 33.65 -10.72 3.79
CA GLY A 403 32.66 -11.55 4.47
C GLY A 403 31.30 -11.56 3.75
N PHE A 404 30.21 -11.38 4.49
CA PHE A 404 28.86 -11.34 3.92
C PHE A 404 28.58 -10.17 2.96
N LEU A 405 29.34 -9.08 3.06
CA LEU A 405 29.19 -7.91 2.16
C LEU A 405 29.45 -8.26 0.70
N LYS A 406 30.16 -9.36 0.44
CA LYS A 406 30.37 -9.86 -0.93
C LYS A 406 29.06 -10.26 -1.62
N VAL A 407 28.04 -10.62 -0.87
CA VAL A 407 26.74 -11.12 -1.36
C VAL A 407 25.64 -10.12 -1.12
N TYR A 408 25.66 -9.46 0.04
CA TYR A 408 24.54 -8.66 0.49
C TYR A 408 24.97 -7.41 1.25
N LEU A 409 24.46 -6.26 0.79
CA LEU A 409 24.52 -4.99 1.51
C LEU A 409 23.08 -4.60 1.89
N GLU A 410 22.84 -4.23 3.14
CA GLU A 410 21.52 -3.81 3.59
C GLU A 410 21.11 -2.45 3.00
N GLY A 411 19.82 -2.26 2.72
CA GLY A 411 19.29 -0.96 2.31
C GLY A 411 19.05 -0.07 3.54
N HIS A 412 19.37 1.21 3.42
CA HIS A 412 19.07 2.21 4.45
C HIS A 412 17.89 3.08 4.00
N ASP A 413 17.12 3.60 4.95
CA ASP A 413 16.17 4.69 4.69
C ASP A 413 16.98 5.98 4.43
N ASP A 414 16.43 6.95 3.71
CA ASP A 414 17.04 8.15 3.13
C ASP A 414 17.87 9.09 4.07
N ASP A 415 18.24 8.66 5.23
CA ASP A 415 19.23 9.36 6.06
C ASP A 415 20.63 9.04 5.47
N GLU A 416 21.07 9.89 4.57
CA GLU A 416 22.43 9.91 4.08
C GLU A 416 23.41 10.11 5.27
N GLU A 417 23.89 9.02 5.84
CA GLU A 417 25.18 9.04 6.47
C GLU A 417 26.19 9.32 5.35
N GLU A 418 26.84 10.47 5.43
CA GLU A 418 27.99 10.78 4.58
C GLU A 418 28.91 9.57 4.62
N GLN A 419 29.10 8.87 3.50
CA GLN A 419 30.03 7.76 3.43
C GLN A 419 31.38 8.28 3.86
N GLU A 420 31.90 7.77 4.98
CA GLU A 420 33.26 8.07 5.44
C GLU A 420 34.21 7.71 4.32
N GLY A 421 34.90 8.71 3.78
CA GLY A 421 35.83 8.53 2.67
C GLY A 421 37.05 7.72 3.09
N MET A 422 37.80 7.20 2.12
CA MET A 422 39.07 6.53 2.39
C MET A 422 40.10 7.57 2.82
N LEU A 423 40.69 7.43 4.02
CA LEU A 423 41.77 8.28 4.49
C LEU A 423 43.08 7.90 3.81
N PRO A 424 43.93 8.90 3.42
CA PRO A 424 45.30 8.60 3.02
C PRO A 424 46.13 8.05 4.21
N ALA A 425 47.26 7.44 3.90
CA ALA A 425 48.19 7.06 4.94
C ALA A 425 48.73 8.32 5.67
N LEU A 426 48.58 8.36 6.99
CA LEU A 426 48.95 9.48 7.84
C LEU A 426 49.85 8.99 8.97
N LYS A 427 50.65 9.91 9.53
CA LYS A 427 51.55 9.63 10.69
C LYS A 427 51.31 10.67 11.80
N VAL A 428 51.47 10.24 13.05
CA VAL A 428 51.44 11.16 14.19
C VAL A 428 52.52 12.21 14.05
N ASN A 429 52.19 13.46 14.34
CA ASN A 429 53.02 14.66 14.15
C ASN A 429 53.26 15.06 12.67
N GLU A 430 52.65 14.39 11.72
CA GLU A 430 52.69 14.81 10.28
C GLU A 430 52.05 16.19 10.14
N LYS A 431 52.77 17.09 9.46
CA LYS A 431 52.24 18.42 9.12
C LYS A 431 51.24 18.35 7.99
N LEU A 432 50.16 19.07 8.16
CA LEU A 432 49.09 19.12 7.16
C LEU A 432 48.97 20.53 6.62
N ALA A 433 48.90 20.64 5.30
CA ALA A 433 48.47 21.87 4.64
C ALA A 433 46.91 21.96 4.68
N ASN A 434 46.39 23.17 4.81
CA ASN A 434 44.94 23.42 4.74
C ASN A 434 44.58 24.03 3.38
N ASN A 435 43.78 23.37 2.60
CA ASN A 435 43.22 23.92 1.36
C ASN A 435 42.12 24.92 1.61
N TYR A 436 41.14 24.55 2.45
CA TYR A 436 40.04 25.42 2.87
C TYR A 436 39.42 24.88 4.15
N ILE A 437 38.77 25.79 4.89
CA ILE A 437 37.85 25.44 5.96
C ILE A 437 36.50 26.07 5.65
N THR A 438 35.45 25.29 5.65
CA THR A 438 34.08 25.79 5.45
C THR A 438 33.28 25.68 6.75
N ALA A 439 32.59 26.75 7.10
CA ALA A 439 31.52 26.72 8.10
C ALA A 439 30.19 26.89 7.36
N THR A 440 29.41 25.82 7.31
CA THR A 440 28.16 25.77 6.55
C THR A 440 26.97 25.80 7.50
N GLU A 441 26.06 26.73 7.29
CA GLU A 441 24.78 26.78 8.00
C GLU A 441 23.96 25.53 7.68
N ARG A 442 23.56 24.82 8.71
CA ARG A 442 22.77 23.59 8.64
C ARG A 442 21.60 23.69 9.58
N TYR A 443 20.43 23.38 9.08
CA TYR A 443 19.22 23.38 9.87
C TYR A 443 18.92 21.98 10.39
N SER A 444 18.45 21.88 11.62
CA SER A 444 17.87 20.64 12.12
C SER A 444 16.69 20.23 11.22
N ARG A 445 16.52 18.94 11.04
CA ARG A 445 15.46 18.37 10.18
C ARG A 445 14.31 17.83 11.02
N PRO A 446 13.05 17.99 10.59
CA PRO A 446 11.94 17.31 11.22
C PRO A 446 12.07 15.79 11.02
N PRO A 447 11.36 14.96 11.83
CA PRO A 447 11.31 13.54 11.59
C PRO A 447 10.75 13.25 10.19
N ALA A 448 11.30 12.25 9.51
CA ALA A 448 10.87 11.90 8.15
C ALA A 448 9.42 11.37 8.14
N ARG A 449 8.66 11.71 7.09
CA ARG A 449 7.35 11.08 6.82
C ARG A 449 7.51 9.59 6.57
N TYR A 450 6.49 8.83 6.95
CA TYR A 450 6.49 7.40 6.73
C TYR A 450 6.45 7.05 5.23
N THR A 451 7.26 6.08 4.83
CA THR A 451 7.03 5.24 3.66
C THR A 451 6.15 4.05 4.05
N GLU A 452 5.66 3.26 3.11
CA GLU A 452 5.01 1.99 3.44
C GLU A 452 5.94 1.10 4.29
N ALA A 453 7.23 1.05 3.95
CA ALA A 453 8.25 0.26 4.64
C ALA A 453 8.48 0.73 6.09
N SER A 454 8.70 2.03 6.29
CA SER A 454 8.94 2.57 7.63
C SER A 454 7.68 2.54 8.50
N LEU A 455 6.48 2.58 7.91
CA LEU A 455 5.24 2.36 8.64
C LEU A 455 5.11 0.91 9.10
N VAL A 456 5.44 -0.08 8.26
CA VAL A 456 5.48 -1.51 8.66
C VAL A 456 6.45 -1.69 9.82
N LYS A 457 7.66 -1.13 9.73
CA LYS A 457 8.66 -1.16 10.80
C LYS A 457 8.10 -0.58 12.10
N LYS A 458 7.43 0.58 12.02
CA LYS A 458 6.85 1.24 13.20
C LYS A 458 5.71 0.44 13.83
N LEU A 459 4.85 -0.17 13.02
CA LEU A 459 3.78 -1.05 13.50
C LEU A 459 4.36 -2.28 14.21
N GLU A 460 5.38 -2.91 13.64
CA GLU A 460 6.09 -4.04 14.24
C GLU A 460 6.74 -3.66 15.58
N GLU A 461 7.46 -2.53 15.65
CA GLU A 461 8.08 -2.00 16.87
C GLU A 461 7.06 -1.77 18.00
N LEU A 462 5.86 -1.33 17.64
CA LEU A 462 4.75 -1.10 18.58
C LEU A 462 3.95 -2.38 18.90
N GLY A 463 4.23 -3.51 18.25
CA GLY A 463 3.46 -4.74 18.39
C GLY A 463 2.06 -4.69 17.77
N ILE A 464 1.80 -3.73 16.88
CA ILE A 464 0.51 -3.48 16.24
C ILE A 464 0.42 -4.24 14.92
N GLY A 465 -0.54 -5.15 14.82
CA GLY A 465 -0.70 -6.02 13.66
C GLY A 465 0.21 -7.25 13.71
N ARG A 466 0.17 -8.05 12.66
CA ARG A 466 0.92 -9.30 12.50
C ARG A 466 1.28 -9.47 11.01
N PRO A 467 2.13 -10.42 10.63
CA PRO A 467 2.50 -10.68 9.24
C PRO A 467 1.36 -10.70 8.24
N SER A 468 0.20 -11.20 8.64
CA SER A 468 -1.01 -11.27 7.81
C SER A 468 -1.71 -9.91 7.61
N THR A 469 -1.46 -8.90 8.44
CA THR A 469 -2.26 -7.65 8.47
C THR A 469 -1.52 -6.41 8.02
N TYR A 470 -0.19 -6.37 7.98
CA TYR A 470 0.56 -5.15 7.58
C TYR A 470 0.17 -4.66 6.18
N ALA A 471 0.32 -5.51 5.17
CA ALA A 471 0.00 -5.15 3.79
C ALA A 471 -1.49 -4.82 3.54
N PRO A 472 -2.46 -5.61 4.05
CA PRO A 472 -3.89 -5.28 3.96
C PRO A 472 -4.25 -3.94 4.62
N THR A 473 -3.67 -3.63 5.79
CA THR A 473 -3.92 -2.38 6.51
C THR A 473 -3.47 -1.18 5.68
N ILE A 474 -2.23 -1.18 5.18
CA ILE A 474 -1.69 -0.10 4.37
C ILE A 474 -2.52 0.09 3.09
N SER A 475 -2.85 -0.99 2.41
CA SER A 475 -3.72 -0.93 1.22
C SER A 475 -5.10 -0.37 1.56
N THR A 476 -5.66 -0.70 2.72
CA THR A 476 -6.99 -0.26 3.15
C THR A 476 -7.02 1.24 3.44
N ILE A 477 -6.05 1.77 4.19
CA ILE A 477 -6.03 3.21 4.53
C ILE A 477 -5.84 4.09 3.29
N ILE A 478 -5.08 3.61 2.30
CA ILE A 478 -4.92 4.29 1.01
C ILE A 478 -6.20 4.19 0.17
N ASN A 479 -6.76 2.99 0.00
CA ASN A 479 -7.97 2.78 -0.81
C ASN A 479 -9.20 3.50 -0.26
N ARG A 480 -9.26 3.74 1.05
CA ARG A 480 -10.31 4.52 1.73
C ARG A 480 -10.02 6.01 1.76
N ASN A 481 -8.93 6.43 1.15
CA ASN A 481 -8.53 7.83 1.06
C ASN A 481 -8.35 8.51 2.43
N TYR A 482 -7.90 7.78 3.44
CA TYR A 482 -7.47 8.37 4.72
C TYR A 482 -6.03 8.84 4.66
N VAL A 483 -5.26 8.22 3.79
CA VAL A 483 -3.85 8.49 3.53
C VAL A 483 -3.62 8.41 2.03
N GLU A 484 -2.75 9.24 1.52
CA GLU A 484 -2.30 9.21 0.12
C GLU A 484 -0.78 9.17 0.03
N LYS A 485 -0.27 8.80 -1.15
CA LYS A 485 1.16 8.94 -1.47
C LYS A 485 1.39 10.33 -2.01
N GLY A 486 1.88 11.21 -1.15
CA GLY A 486 2.15 12.60 -1.48
C GLY A 486 3.35 12.76 -2.40
N THR A 487 3.34 13.83 -3.17
CA THR A 487 4.50 14.44 -3.81
C THR A 487 4.50 15.90 -3.41
N LEU A 488 5.41 16.26 -2.49
CA LEU A 488 5.57 17.61 -1.99
C LEU A 488 6.80 18.22 -2.68
N GLU A 489 6.63 19.38 -3.26
CA GLU A 489 7.69 20.02 -4.06
C GLU A 489 8.78 20.66 -3.19
N GLY A 490 8.51 20.88 -1.92
CA GLY A 490 9.41 21.56 -1.00
C GLY A 490 9.46 23.08 -1.24
N GLN A 491 10.24 23.74 -0.41
CA GLN A 491 10.43 25.18 -0.48
C GLN A 491 11.93 25.51 -0.56
N GLU A 492 12.28 26.53 -1.38
CA GLU A 492 13.63 27.06 -1.42
C GLU A 492 13.96 27.76 -0.11
N ARG A 493 15.10 27.40 0.47
CA ARG A 493 15.66 28.05 1.64
C ARG A 493 17.10 28.48 1.34
N ASN A 494 17.43 29.72 1.69
CA ASN A 494 18.79 30.19 1.63
C ASN A 494 19.55 29.73 2.88
N TYR A 495 20.83 29.39 2.69
CA TYR A 495 21.77 29.12 3.78
C TYR A 495 23.15 29.73 3.49
N THR A 496 23.85 30.08 4.57
CA THR A 496 25.15 30.75 4.49
C THR A 496 26.29 29.72 4.53
N GLN A 497 27.27 29.89 3.69
CA GLN A 497 28.53 29.18 3.76
C GLN A 497 29.66 30.19 3.86
N LEU A 498 30.44 30.07 4.93
CA LEU A 498 31.66 30.83 5.14
C LEU A 498 32.84 29.93 4.77
N THR A 499 33.78 30.46 3.99
CA THR A 499 34.95 29.71 3.54
C THR A 499 36.23 30.47 3.84
N LEU A 500 37.09 29.87 4.67
CA LEU A 500 38.46 30.33 4.82
C LEU A 500 39.33 29.62 3.77
N GLN A 501 39.91 30.40 2.84
CA GLN A 501 40.82 29.94 1.82
C GLN A 501 41.85 31.02 1.56
N ALA A 502 43.12 30.64 1.40
CA ALA A 502 44.23 31.56 1.16
C ALA A 502 44.24 32.73 2.16
N ASN A 503 44.04 32.45 3.44
CA ASN A 503 43.96 33.41 4.54
C ASN A 503 42.87 34.49 4.44
N LYS A 504 41.83 34.24 3.65
CA LYS A 504 40.66 35.13 3.53
C LYS A 504 39.41 34.36 3.80
N VAL A 505 38.53 34.96 4.61
CA VAL A 505 37.17 34.43 4.84
C VAL A 505 36.27 35.06 3.81
N ALA A 506 35.59 34.24 3.04
CA ALA A 506 34.57 34.63 2.06
C ALA A 506 33.22 34.07 2.47
N GLU A 507 32.18 34.86 2.27
CA GLU A 507 30.79 34.45 2.48
C GLU A 507 30.11 34.16 1.14
N LYS A 508 29.33 33.08 1.09
CA LYS A 508 28.49 32.72 -0.05
C LYS A 508 27.10 32.34 0.44
N LEU A 509 26.09 32.93 -0.17
CA LEU A 509 24.70 32.55 0.03
C LEU A 509 24.36 31.45 -0.99
N LEU A 510 23.94 30.32 -0.49
CA LEU A 510 23.55 29.13 -1.26
C LEU A 510 22.06 28.86 -1.05
N LYS A 511 21.48 28.02 -1.89
CA LYS A 511 20.08 27.61 -1.81
C LYS A 511 19.97 26.10 -1.66
N GLU A 512 19.01 25.66 -0.88
CA GLU A 512 18.61 24.28 -0.76
C GLU A 512 17.08 24.14 -0.90
N ASN A 513 16.60 23.00 -1.37
CA ASN A 513 15.16 22.70 -1.37
C ASN A 513 14.85 21.87 -0.11
N THR A 514 14.01 22.39 0.78
CA THR A 514 13.64 21.73 2.04
C THR A 514 12.18 21.30 2.02
N GLY A 515 11.87 20.16 2.64
CA GLY A 515 10.52 19.63 2.74
C GLY A 515 10.01 18.95 1.46
N SER A 516 10.85 18.77 0.45
CA SER A 516 10.52 17.96 -0.73
C SER A 516 10.44 16.49 -0.35
N ASP A 517 9.31 15.85 -0.64
CA ASP A 517 9.07 14.43 -0.38
C ASP A 517 8.35 13.79 -1.56
N LYS A 518 8.75 12.58 -1.94
CA LYS A 518 8.12 11.81 -3.01
C LYS A 518 7.75 10.42 -2.53
N GLY A 519 6.46 10.07 -2.74
CA GLY A 519 5.97 8.72 -2.42
C GLY A 519 5.83 8.42 -0.93
N LYS A 520 5.94 9.42 -0.07
CA LYS A 520 5.70 9.31 1.38
C LYS A 520 4.20 9.29 1.67
N LEU A 521 3.83 8.71 2.81
CA LEU A 521 2.44 8.65 3.27
C LEU A 521 2.07 9.96 3.95
N VAL A 522 1.05 10.62 3.41
CA VAL A 522 0.53 11.91 3.92
C VAL A 522 -0.94 11.71 4.28
N PRO A 523 -1.40 12.20 5.45
CA PRO A 523 -2.81 12.11 5.80
C PRO A 523 -3.63 13.06 4.92
N THR A 524 -4.83 12.63 4.53
CA THR A 524 -5.82 13.51 3.92
C THR A 524 -6.61 14.27 4.99
N ASP A 525 -7.30 15.34 4.62
CA ASP A 525 -8.19 16.04 5.55
C ASP A 525 -9.20 15.11 6.22
N ILE A 526 -9.80 14.21 5.45
CA ILE A 526 -10.74 13.25 6.02
C ILE A 526 -10.07 12.26 6.97
N GLY A 527 -8.83 11.86 6.68
CA GLY A 527 -8.02 11.02 7.57
C GLY A 527 -7.75 11.72 8.90
N THR A 528 -7.39 12.99 8.85
CA THR A 528 -7.15 13.84 10.03
C THR A 528 -8.41 14.02 10.87
N ILE A 529 -9.53 14.43 10.25
CA ILE A 529 -10.82 14.65 10.94
C ILE A 529 -11.32 13.36 11.60
N VAL A 530 -11.25 12.22 10.89
CA VAL A 530 -11.64 10.93 11.46
C VAL A 530 -10.75 10.53 12.63
N THR A 531 -9.44 10.77 12.52
CA THR A 531 -8.50 10.49 13.61
C THR A 531 -8.80 11.34 14.83
N ASP A 532 -9.02 12.63 14.68
CA ASP A 532 -9.32 13.55 15.78
C ASP A 532 -10.64 13.17 16.48
N PHE A 533 -11.67 12.88 15.70
CA PHE A 533 -12.94 12.41 16.23
C PHE A 533 -12.80 11.12 17.05
N LEU A 534 -12.06 10.15 16.48
CA LEU A 534 -11.86 8.86 17.15
C LEU A 534 -10.95 8.98 18.37
N VAL A 535 -9.90 9.78 18.34
CA VAL A 535 -9.02 10.02 19.50
C VAL A 535 -9.78 10.72 20.62
N LYS A 536 -10.60 11.73 20.30
CA LYS A 536 -11.43 12.46 21.26
C LYS A 536 -12.47 11.58 21.94
N ASN A 537 -13.15 10.72 21.20
CA ASN A 537 -14.33 9.98 21.68
C ASN A 537 -14.04 8.50 22.00
N PHE A 538 -13.00 7.91 21.41
CA PHE A 538 -12.63 6.48 21.52
C PHE A 538 -11.13 6.31 21.78
N GLY A 539 -10.53 7.20 22.58
CA GLY A 539 -9.09 7.21 22.83
C GLY A 539 -8.53 5.87 23.27
N ASN A 540 -9.27 5.11 24.05
CA ASN A 540 -8.88 3.77 24.51
C ASN A 540 -8.71 2.77 23.34
N ILE A 541 -9.56 2.86 22.32
CA ILE A 541 -9.50 1.96 21.14
C ILE A 541 -8.35 2.33 20.23
N LEU A 542 -7.99 3.62 20.20
CA LEU A 542 -6.87 4.14 19.40
C LEU A 542 -5.54 4.13 20.15
N ASP A 543 -5.52 3.70 21.39
CA ASP A 543 -4.28 3.56 22.16
C ASP A 543 -3.38 2.48 21.55
N TYR A 544 -2.10 2.78 21.42
CA TYR A 544 -1.12 1.87 20.83
C TYR A 544 -0.94 0.62 21.67
N ASN A 545 -0.87 0.78 22.99
CA ASN A 545 -0.69 -0.32 23.93
C ASN A 545 -1.91 -1.22 23.96
N PHE A 546 -3.13 -0.64 23.87
CA PHE A 546 -4.36 -1.42 23.78
C PHE A 546 -4.35 -2.34 22.54
N THR A 547 -4.01 -1.77 21.36
CA THR A 547 -3.96 -2.56 20.12
C THR A 547 -2.89 -3.65 20.19
N ALA A 548 -1.71 -3.35 20.74
CA ALA A 548 -0.64 -4.32 20.95
C ALA A 548 -1.06 -5.43 21.94
N LYS A 549 -1.74 -5.06 23.04
CA LYS A 549 -2.26 -6.00 24.03
C LYS A 549 -3.28 -6.97 23.42
N VAL A 550 -4.21 -6.46 22.62
CA VAL A 550 -5.20 -7.31 21.92
C VAL A 550 -4.53 -8.30 20.96
N GLU A 551 -3.46 -7.88 20.25
CA GLU A 551 -2.69 -8.79 19.40
C GLU A 551 -1.99 -9.88 20.23
N GLN A 552 -1.48 -9.52 21.41
CA GLN A 552 -0.91 -10.47 22.36
C GLN A 552 -1.97 -11.42 22.92
N ASP A 553 -3.17 -10.92 23.26
CA ASP A 553 -4.26 -11.76 23.74
C ASP A 553 -4.68 -12.82 22.70
N PHE A 554 -4.64 -12.46 21.39
CA PHE A 554 -4.87 -13.45 20.35
C PHE A 554 -3.75 -14.50 20.27
N ASP A 555 -2.50 -14.14 20.58
CA ASP A 555 -1.40 -15.12 20.66
C ASP A 555 -1.63 -16.07 21.86
N GLU A 556 -1.99 -15.53 23.02
CA GLU A 556 -2.33 -16.33 24.22
C GLU A 556 -3.56 -17.25 24.02
N ILE A 557 -4.56 -16.81 23.22
CA ILE A 557 -5.68 -17.68 22.82
C ILE A 557 -5.18 -18.83 21.94
N ALA A 558 -4.26 -18.54 21.02
CA ALA A 558 -3.68 -19.55 20.13
C ALA A 558 -2.85 -20.60 20.90
N GLU A 559 -2.26 -20.22 22.04
CA GLU A 559 -1.56 -21.11 22.95
C GLU A 559 -2.51 -21.83 23.93
N GLY A 560 -3.78 -21.43 23.98
CA GLY A 560 -4.79 -22.01 24.89
C GLY A 560 -4.76 -21.44 26.31
N ASN A 561 -4.04 -20.32 26.53
CA ASN A 561 -3.89 -19.71 27.85
C ASN A 561 -5.09 -18.82 28.24
N ILE A 562 -5.83 -18.29 27.24
CA ILE A 562 -6.97 -17.37 27.44
C ILE A 562 -8.22 -17.92 26.73
N ASP A 563 -9.37 -17.89 27.43
CA ASP A 563 -10.67 -18.13 26.80
C ASP A 563 -11.11 -16.92 25.99
N TRP A 564 -11.32 -17.13 24.69
CA TRP A 564 -11.64 -16.06 23.76
C TRP A 564 -13.00 -15.39 24.04
N ALA A 565 -14.01 -16.13 24.52
CA ALA A 565 -15.32 -15.58 24.81
C ALA A 565 -15.27 -14.62 26.01
N SER A 566 -14.49 -14.98 27.04
CA SER A 566 -14.25 -14.16 28.22
C SER A 566 -13.53 -12.85 27.83
N MET A 567 -12.50 -12.94 27.01
CA MET A 567 -11.78 -11.77 26.45
C MET A 567 -12.72 -10.85 25.66
N MET A 568 -13.58 -11.42 24.82
CA MET A 568 -14.55 -10.66 24.03
C MET A 568 -15.57 -9.96 24.92
N LYS A 569 -16.04 -10.63 25.99
CA LYS A 569 -16.99 -10.05 26.95
C LYS A 569 -16.35 -8.86 27.66
N GLU A 570 -15.16 -9.00 28.19
CA GLU A 570 -14.46 -7.91 28.89
C GLU A 570 -14.29 -6.68 27.99
N PHE A 571 -13.94 -6.90 26.72
CA PHE A 571 -13.85 -5.83 25.74
C PHE A 571 -15.21 -5.18 25.45
N TYR A 572 -16.23 -5.97 25.15
CA TYR A 572 -17.51 -5.48 24.67
C TYR A 572 -18.31 -4.75 25.76
N ASP A 573 -18.23 -5.21 27.01
CA ASP A 573 -18.85 -4.57 28.16
C ASP A 573 -18.39 -3.12 28.40
N LYS A 574 -17.16 -2.80 27.94
CA LYS A 574 -16.58 -1.43 28.00
C LYS A 574 -16.84 -0.65 26.70
N PHE A 575 -16.76 -1.34 25.56
CA PHE A 575 -16.82 -0.73 24.25
C PHE A 575 -18.22 -0.28 23.84
N HIS A 576 -19.21 -1.17 23.94
CA HIS A 576 -20.57 -0.89 23.48
C HIS A 576 -21.26 0.27 24.21
N PRO A 577 -21.18 0.41 25.54
CA PRO A 577 -21.74 1.57 26.24
C PRO A 577 -21.12 2.89 25.77
N ASN A 578 -19.79 2.93 25.58
CA ASN A 578 -19.11 4.12 25.05
C ASN A 578 -19.58 4.48 23.63
N VAL A 579 -19.79 3.48 22.76
CA VAL A 579 -20.35 3.73 21.42
C VAL A 579 -21.72 4.38 21.51
N LYS A 580 -22.58 3.90 22.40
CA LYS A 580 -23.93 4.45 22.60
C LYS A 580 -23.90 5.88 23.15
N GLU A 581 -23.00 6.14 24.10
CA GLU A 581 -22.80 7.46 24.66
C GLU A 581 -22.35 8.47 23.59
N VAL A 582 -21.34 8.12 22.82
CA VAL A 582 -20.80 8.97 21.72
C VAL A 582 -21.85 9.15 20.62
N GLU A 583 -22.61 8.12 20.29
CA GLU A 583 -23.70 8.20 19.32
C GLU A 583 -24.78 9.21 19.74
N ALA A 584 -25.12 9.26 21.02
CA ALA A 584 -26.11 10.16 21.56
C ALA A 584 -25.56 11.59 21.71
N ASN A 585 -24.39 11.74 22.31
CA ASN A 585 -23.92 13.02 22.87
C ASN A 585 -22.85 13.75 22.05
N ALA A 586 -22.08 13.05 21.20
CA ALA A 586 -21.06 13.71 20.42
C ALA A 586 -21.65 14.67 19.37
N GLU A 587 -21.02 15.82 19.20
CA GLU A 587 -21.35 16.77 18.17
C GLU A 587 -20.92 16.28 16.77
N ARG A 588 -21.49 16.90 15.74
CA ARG A 588 -21.01 16.64 14.37
C ARG A 588 -19.67 17.31 14.16
N GLU A 589 -18.75 16.61 13.52
CA GLU A 589 -17.39 17.08 13.24
C GLU A 589 -17.24 17.31 11.74
N SER A 590 -16.95 18.55 11.36
CA SER A 590 -16.69 18.95 9.98
C SER A 590 -15.23 19.32 9.74
N GLY A 591 -14.41 19.29 10.79
CA GLY A 591 -13.05 19.81 10.76
C GLY A 591 -13.01 21.31 10.49
N GLU A 592 -14.01 22.06 10.96
CA GLU A 592 -14.07 23.48 10.71
C GLU A 592 -12.93 24.21 11.43
N ARG A 593 -12.22 25.06 10.68
CA ARG A 593 -11.17 25.94 11.17
C ARG A 593 -11.45 27.36 10.72
N ILE A 594 -11.65 28.25 11.68
CA ILE A 594 -11.79 29.67 11.42
C ILE A 594 -10.40 30.24 11.11
N LEU A 595 -10.28 30.92 9.96
CA LEU A 595 -9.03 31.51 9.47
C LEU A 595 -8.91 32.98 9.87
N GLY A 596 -10.04 33.68 9.92
CA GLY A 596 -10.09 35.13 10.19
C GLY A 596 -11.33 35.79 9.59
N LYS A 597 -11.20 37.02 9.15
CA LYS A 597 -12.27 37.78 8.51
C LYS A 597 -11.82 38.33 7.15
N ASP A 598 -12.77 38.46 6.22
CA ASP A 598 -12.56 39.16 4.95
C ASP A 598 -12.56 40.71 5.13
N ALA A 599 -12.40 41.44 4.03
CA ALA A 599 -12.39 42.91 4.04
C ALA A 599 -13.71 43.52 4.50
N ASP A 600 -14.80 42.78 4.36
CA ASP A 600 -16.16 43.22 4.78
C ASP A 600 -16.48 42.83 6.24
N GLY A 601 -15.50 42.22 6.95
CA GLY A 601 -15.63 41.78 8.33
C GLY A 601 -16.35 40.44 8.51
N ARG A 602 -16.67 39.74 7.44
CA ARG A 602 -17.34 38.42 7.46
C ARG A 602 -16.34 37.32 7.80
N GLN A 603 -16.78 36.32 8.59
CA GLN A 603 -15.94 35.21 8.98
C GLN A 603 -15.52 34.38 7.78
N VAL A 604 -14.25 33.98 7.73
CA VAL A 604 -13.69 33.07 6.76
C VAL A 604 -13.32 31.78 7.50
N SER A 605 -13.87 30.67 7.08
CA SER A 605 -13.56 29.35 7.64
C SER A 605 -13.29 28.33 6.53
N VAL A 606 -12.62 27.24 6.89
CA VAL A 606 -12.46 26.06 6.03
C VAL A 606 -13.01 24.84 6.72
N ARG A 607 -13.63 23.94 5.96
CA ARG A 607 -14.25 22.73 6.50
C ARG A 607 -14.45 21.65 5.43
N LEU A 608 -14.80 20.46 5.87
CA LEU A 608 -15.18 19.38 4.97
C LEU A 608 -16.65 19.56 4.53
N GLY A 609 -16.86 19.82 3.26
CA GLY A 609 -18.18 19.87 2.63
C GLY A 609 -18.61 18.54 2.01
N LYS A 610 -19.81 18.54 1.42
CA LYS A 610 -20.38 17.35 0.74
C LYS A 610 -19.46 16.83 -0.38
N PHE A 611 -18.83 17.74 -1.10
CA PHE A 611 -18.01 17.42 -2.29
C PHE A 611 -16.50 17.40 -2.02
N GLY A 612 -16.05 17.75 -0.83
CA GLY A 612 -14.64 17.79 -0.43
C GLY A 612 -14.34 18.97 0.48
N PRO A 613 -13.06 19.25 0.79
CA PRO A 613 -12.61 20.42 1.53
C PRO A 613 -13.02 21.70 0.82
N MET A 614 -13.49 22.69 1.60
CA MET A 614 -13.97 23.96 1.06
C MET A 614 -13.72 25.12 2.02
N ALA A 615 -13.50 26.30 1.47
CA ALA A 615 -13.55 27.55 2.17
C ALA A 615 -14.97 28.13 2.16
N GLN A 616 -15.33 28.84 3.22
CA GLN A 616 -16.60 29.50 3.38
C GLN A 616 -16.37 30.94 3.85
N ILE A 617 -17.05 31.92 3.24
CA ILE A 617 -17.19 33.25 3.73
C ILE A 617 -18.62 33.44 4.25
N GLY A 618 -18.75 33.96 5.46
CA GLY A 618 -20.00 34.07 6.21
C GLY A 618 -20.23 32.94 7.19
N GLU A 619 -21.07 33.16 8.18
CA GLU A 619 -21.46 32.19 9.19
C GLU A 619 -22.48 31.17 8.64
N ALA A 620 -22.77 30.13 9.43
CA ALA A 620 -23.69 29.06 9.00
C ALA A 620 -25.09 29.58 8.67
N ASP A 621 -25.53 30.64 9.32
CA ASP A 621 -26.88 31.23 9.22
C ASP A 621 -26.96 32.40 8.22
N ASP A 622 -25.83 32.85 7.65
CA ASP A 622 -25.81 33.93 6.67
C ASP A 622 -26.51 33.49 5.35
N GLU A 623 -27.39 34.34 4.84
CA GLU A 623 -28.08 34.09 3.57
C GLU A 623 -27.14 34.25 2.37
N ASP A 624 -26.15 35.14 2.44
CA ASP A 624 -25.17 35.44 1.36
C ASP A 624 -23.82 34.73 1.53
N LYS A 625 -23.80 33.58 2.20
CA LYS A 625 -22.58 32.79 2.38
C LYS A 625 -22.05 32.29 1.04
N LYS A 626 -20.72 32.39 0.87
CA LYS A 626 -20.02 31.94 -0.34
C LYS A 626 -19.18 30.69 -0.03
N PHE A 627 -19.00 29.85 -1.04
CA PHE A 627 -18.20 28.63 -0.93
C PHE A 627 -17.23 28.53 -2.08
N ALA A 628 -16.00 28.08 -1.79
CA ALA A 628 -15.00 27.76 -2.79
C ALA A 628 -14.31 26.45 -2.41
N SER A 629 -14.07 25.54 -3.38
CA SER A 629 -13.33 24.30 -3.15
C SER A 629 -11.85 24.59 -2.97
N LEU A 630 -11.17 23.90 -2.04
CA LEU A 630 -9.73 23.96 -1.91
C LEU A 630 -9.05 23.39 -3.15
N MET A 631 -7.83 23.87 -3.45
CA MET A 631 -6.97 23.28 -4.49
C MET A 631 -6.45 21.92 -4.06
N SER A 632 -5.92 21.14 -5.01
CA SER A 632 -5.44 19.77 -4.75
C SER A 632 -4.19 19.69 -3.86
N ASP A 633 -3.45 20.78 -3.76
CA ASP A 633 -2.25 20.95 -2.93
C ASP A 633 -2.53 21.63 -1.59
N GLN A 634 -3.75 22.10 -1.37
CA GLN A 634 -4.23 22.74 -0.14
C GLN A 634 -5.00 21.74 0.72
N ASN A 635 -4.92 21.90 2.04
CA ASN A 635 -5.70 21.13 3.00
C ASN A 635 -6.25 22.02 4.12
N ILE A 636 -7.28 21.53 4.82
CA ILE A 636 -7.94 22.27 5.91
C ILE A 636 -6.94 22.65 7.00
N GLY A 637 -5.94 21.79 7.26
CA GLY A 637 -4.99 21.97 8.37
C GLY A 637 -4.00 23.12 8.19
N ASN A 638 -3.58 23.43 6.95
CA ASN A 638 -2.48 24.37 6.70
C ASN A 638 -2.84 25.61 5.88
N ILE A 639 -3.97 25.63 5.17
CA ILE A 639 -4.36 26.78 4.34
C ILE A 639 -4.42 28.07 5.17
N THR A 640 -3.86 29.13 4.64
CA THR A 640 -3.88 30.48 5.24
C THR A 640 -5.15 31.25 4.90
N LEU A 641 -5.41 32.36 5.62
CA LEU A 641 -6.52 33.25 5.31
C LEU A 641 -6.41 33.83 3.89
N GLU A 642 -5.20 34.28 3.51
CA GLU A 642 -4.94 34.87 2.19
C GLU A 642 -5.20 33.84 1.07
N GLU A 643 -4.67 32.63 1.21
CA GLU A 643 -4.91 31.55 0.24
C GLU A 643 -6.40 31.19 0.14
N ALA A 644 -7.11 31.14 1.27
CA ALA A 644 -8.55 30.87 1.27
C ALA A 644 -9.35 31.99 0.59
N LEU A 645 -9.01 33.26 0.80
CA LEU A 645 -9.65 34.40 0.13
C LEU A 645 -9.39 34.39 -1.38
N ASN A 646 -8.20 34.00 -1.80
CA ASN A 646 -7.85 33.89 -3.20
C ASN A 646 -8.72 32.85 -3.96
N LEU A 647 -9.22 31.81 -3.29
CA LEU A 647 -10.11 30.82 -3.90
C LEU A 647 -11.43 31.44 -4.40
N PHE A 648 -11.89 32.55 -3.78
CA PHE A 648 -13.12 33.25 -4.14
C PHE A 648 -12.96 34.22 -5.32
N LEU A 649 -11.73 34.42 -5.80
CA LEU A 649 -11.44 35.14 -7.05
C LEU A 649 -11.72 34.27 -8.28
N LEU A 650 -11.96 32.99 -8.09
CA LEU A 650 -12.41 32.05 -9.12
C LEU A 650 -13.94 31.89 -9.05
N PRO A 651 -14.64 31.74 -10.19
CA PRO A 651 -14.11 31.72 -11.55
C PRO A 651 -13.64 33.09 -12.04
N LYS A 652 -12.51 33.12 -12.76
CA LYS A 652 -11.90 34.33 -13.35
C LYS A 652 -12.16 34.35 -14.84
N SER A 653 -12.92 35.30 -15.34
CA SER A 653 -13.11 35.51 -16.77
C SER A 653 -11.85 36.12 -17.39
N LEU A 654 -11.41 35.59 -18.53
CA LEU A 654 -10.29 36.07 -19.34
C LEU A 654 -10.78 36.71 -20.64
N GLY A 655 -12.10 36.92 -20.76
CA GLY A 655 -12.76 37.48 -21.96
C GLY A 655 -13.05 36.42 -23.02
N GLU A 656 -13.28 36.87 -24.24
CA GLU A 656 -13.65 35.97 -25.36
C GLU A 656 -12.42 35.54 -26.18
N TYR A 657 -12.46 34.31 -26.69
CA TYR A 657 -11.54 33.76 -27.68
C TYR A 657 -12.30 32.91 -28.68
N LYS A 658 -12.08 33.13 -29.96
CA LYS A 658 -12.78 32.42 -31.07
C LYS A 658 -14.31 32.39 -30.91
N GLY A 659 -14.90 33.48 -30.36
CA GLY A 659 -16.36 33.64 -30.21
C GLY A 659 -16.98 32.94 -29.00
N GLU A 660 -16.17 32.39 -28.11
CA GLU A 660 -16.61 31.76 -26.88
C GLU A 660 -15.89 32.38 -25.66
N GLU A 661 -16.62 32.46 -24.54
CA GLU A 661 -16.06 32.95 -23.29
C GLU A 661 -14.98 31.99 -22.74
N VAL A 662 -13.89 32.60 -22.28
CA VAL A 662 -12.78 31.90 -21.61
C VAL A 662 -12.82 32.19 -20.12
N GLU A 663 -12.92 31.19 -19.30
CA GLU A 663 -12.98 31.26 -17.85
C GLU A 663 -11.99 30.27 -17.22
N VAL A 664 -11.28 30.73 -16.20
CA VAL A 664 -10.45 29.87 -15.36
C VAL A 664 -11.22 29.56 -14.06
N SER A 665 -11.29 28.29 -13.70
CA SER A 665 -12.02 27.86 -12.50
C SER A 665 -11.35 26.67 -11.85
N ASN A 666 -11.78 26.33 -10.63
CA ASN A 666 -11.35 25.12 -9.91
C ASN A 666 -12.53 24.16 -9.79
N GLY A 667 -12.34 22.92 -10.23
CA GLY A 667 -13.35 21.87 -10.23
C GLY A 667 -12.94 20.60 -9.47
N ARG A 668 -13.83 19.62 -9.50
CA ARG A 668 -13.62 18.32 -8.82
C ARG A 668 -12.32 17.60 -9.22
N TYR A 669 -11.83 17.86 -10.43
CA TYR A 669 -10.64 17.22 -10.99
C TYR A 669 -9.42 18.16 -11.01
N GLY A 670 -9.50 19.28 -10.30
CA GLY A 670 -8.48 20.33 -10.25
C GLY A 670 -8.81 21.55 -11.09
N PRO A 671 -7.87 22.53 -11.17
CA PRO A 671 -8.04 23.75 -11.95
C PRO A 671 -8.18 23.48 -13.45
N TYR A 672 -9.00 24.29 -14.11
CA TYR A 672 -9.25 24.15 -15.54
C TYR A 672 -9.53 25.49 -16.22
N VAL A 673 -9.27 25.55 -17.52
CA VAL A 673 -9.78 26.59 -18.42
C VAL A 673 -11.05 26.07 -19.07
N ARG A 674 -12.14 26.85 -19.01
CA ARG A 674 -13.38 26.61 -19.72
C ARG A 674 -13.42 27.50 -20.97
N HIS A 675 -13.68 26.91 -22.12
CA HIS A 675 -13.91 27.59 -23.39
C HIS A 675 -15.21 27.07 -23.98
N GLY A 676 -16.27 27.86 -23.85
CA GLY A 676 -17.62 27.44 -24.16
C GLY A 676 -18.03 26.18 -23.39
N SER A 677 -18.24 25.08 -24.09
CA SER A 677 -18.56 23.77 -23.50
C SER A 677 -17.34 22.86 -23.22
N VAL A 678 -16.14 23.30 -23.60
CA VAL A 678 -14.90 22.50 -23.46
C VAL A 678 -14.19 22.84 -22.16
N PHE A 679 -13.77 21.80 -21.41
CA PHE A 679 -13.01 21.91 -20.18
C PHE A 679 -11.58 21.39 -20.40
N ILE A 680 -10.59 22.20 -20.10
CA ILE A 680 -9.17 21.91 -20.33
C ILE A 680 -8.46 22.00 -18.99
N SER A 681 -7.99 20.87 -18.47
CA SER A 681 -7.26 20.85 -17.19
C SER A 681 -5.96 21.64 -17.30
N LEU A 682 -5.68 22.46 -16.32
CA LEU A 682 -4.38 23.10 -16.19
C LEU A 682 -3.29 22.06 -15.89
N PRO A 683 -2.07 22.25 -16.41
CA PRO A 683 -0.92 21.46 -16.01
C PRO A 683 -0.73 21.46 -14.49
N ARG A 684 -0.20 20.37 -13.98
CA ARG A 684 0.02 20.23 -12.54
C ARG A 684 1.04 21.27 -12.04
N GLY A 685 0.69 21.99 -10.98
CA GLY A 685 1.53 23.06 -10.40
C GLY A 685 1.33 24.43 -11.02
N GLU A 686 0.49 24.58 -12.05
CA GLU A 686 0.15 25.88 -12.63
C GLU A 686 -0.95 26.57 -11.81
N ASP A 687 -0.65 27.78 -11.29
CA ASP A 687 -1.58 28.56 -10.48
C ASP A 687 -2.74 29.10 -11.34
N PRO A 688 -4.01 28.71 -11.08
CA PRO A 688 -5.15 29.18 -11.87
C PRO A 688 -5.36 30.69 -11.81
N LEU A 689 -4.95 31.37 -10.73
CA LEU A 689 -5.04 32.82 -10.62
C LEU A 689 -4.01 33.53 -11.48
N GLY A 690 -2.84 32.90 -11.69
CA GLY A 690 -1.74 33.38 -12.52
C GLY A 690 -1.97 33.18 -14.03
N VAL A 691 -2.98 32.41 -14.45
CA VAL A 691 -3.22 32.15 -15.85
C VAL A 691 -3.59 33.45 -16.59
N SER A 692 -2.76 33.80 -17.58
CA SER A 692 -3.00 34.89 -18.49
C SER A 692 -3.94 34.49 -19.63
N LYS A 693 -4.51 35.48 -20.34
CA LYS A 693 -5.33 35.25 -21.53
C LYS A 693 -4.54 34.48 -22.60
N ASP A 694 -3.29 34.85 -22.85
CA ASP A 694 -2.44 34.23 -23.86
C ASP A 694 -2.19 32.76 -23.50
N ARG A 695 -1.89 32.48 -22.23
CA ARG A 695 -1.70 31.09 -21.76
C ARG A 695 -2.95 30.23 -21.89
N ALA A 696 -4.10 30.80 -21.58
CA ALA A 696 -5.38 30.12 -21.80
C ALA A 696 -5.65 29.82 -23.26
N GLN A 697 -5.32 30.75 -24.16
CA GLN A 697 -5.42 30.56 -25.61
C GLN A 697 -4.49 29.44 -26.11
N GLU A 698 -3.23 29.40 -25.64
CA GLU A 698 -2.29 28.30 -25.93
C GLU A 698 -2.91 26.94 -25.55
N LEU A 699 -3.42 26.82 -24.32
CA LEU A 699 -4.02 25.58 -23.85
C LEU A 699 -5.26 25.17 -24.67
N ILE A 700 -6.08 26.14 -25.09
CA ILE A 700 -7.23 25.91 -25.95
C ILE A 700 -6.78 25.42 -27.33
N ASP A 701 -5.74 26.03 -27.90
CA ASP A 701 -5.23 25.66 -29.20
C ASP A 701 -4.51 24.30 -29.17
N GLU A 702 -3.72 24.02 -28.14
CA GLU A 702 -3.12 22.71 -27.89
C GLU A 702 -4.19 21.62 -27.80
N LYS A 703 -5.27 21.89 -27.07
CA LYS A 703 -6.39 20.96 -26.91
C LYS A 703 -7.12 20.75 -28.24
N ALA A 704 -7.38 21.82 -29.00
CA ALA A 704 -8.02 21.75 -30.30
C ALA A 704 -7.16 20.94 -31.28
N LEU A 705 -5.84 21.12 -31.26
CA LEU A 705 -4.89 20.36 -32.07
C LEU A 705 -4.83 18.87 -31.63
N ALA A 706 -4.85 18.62 -30.34
CA ALA A 706 -4.86 17.25 -29.80
C ALA A 706 -6.15 16.50 -30.13
N ASP A 707 -7.30 17.19 -30.15
CA ASP A 707 -8.61 16.65 -30.50
C ASP A 707 -8.88 16.64 -32.02
N ALA A 708 -8.02 17.27 -32.82
CA ALA A 708 -8.17 17.31 -34.27
C ALA A 708 -8.11 15.88 -34.84
N PRO A 709 -8.95 15.59 -35.87
CA PRO A 709 -8.88 14.32 -36.54
C PRO A 709 -7.53 14.09 -37.20
N ILE A 710 -6.91 12.92 -36.92
CA ILE A 710 -5.64 12.52 -37.55
C ILE A 710 -5.85 11.85 -38.92
N ALA A 711 -7.04 11.35 -39.18
CA ALA A 711 -7.40 10.65 -40.40
C ALA A 711 -8.92 10.64 -40.59
N VAL A 712 -9.38 10.26 -41.77
CA VAL A 712 -10.80 9.97 -42.06
C VAL A 712 -10.89 8.53 -42.57
N TYR A 713 -11.75 7.70 -41.98
CA TYR A 713 -12.00 6.35 -42.42
C TYR A 713 -13.51 6.12 -42.64
N LYS A 714 -13.89 5.70 -43.83
CA LYS A 714 -15.30 5.50 -44.25
C LYS A 714 -16.19 6.71 -43.96
N GLY A 715 -15.68 7.93 -44.24
CA GLY A 715 -16.41 9.18 -44.03
C GLY A 715 -16.47 9.70 -42.60
N GLU A 716 -15.98 8.96 -41.63
CA GLU A 716 -15.93 9.33 -40.22
C GLU A 716 -14.54 9.71 -39.77
N SER A 717 -14.44 10.71 -38.89
CA SER A 717 -13.19 11.21 -38.36
C SER A 717 -12.58 10.24 -37.35
N VAL A 718 -11.24 10.12 -37.39
CA VAL A 718 -10.46 9.35 -36.44
C VAL A 718 -9.65 10.28 -35.56
N GLN A 719 -9.79 10.12 -34.22
CA GLN A 719 -9.06 10.87 -33.22
C GLN A 719 -8.02 9.98 -32.56
N LYS A 720 -6.89 10.55 -32.07
CA LYS A 720 -5.93 9.83 -31.25
C LYS A 720 -5.98 10.31 -29.81
N GLY A 721 -5.55 9.42 -28.88
CA GLY A 721 -5.47 9.78 -27.48
C GLY A 721 -4.62 8.80 -26.68
N VAL A 722 -4.29 9.14 -25.44
CA VAL A 722 -3.61 8.26 -24.50
C VAL A 722 -4.53 7.97 -23.34
N GLY A 723 -4.81 6.69 -23.09
CA GLY A 723 -5.68 6.24 -22.02
C GLY A 723 -4.95 5.36 -21.00
N ARG A 724 -5.71 4.87 -20.00
CA ARG A 724 -5.19 3.97 -18.94
C ARG A 724 -4.46 2.73 -19.49
N PHE A 725 -4.78 2.31 -20.69
CA PHE A 725 -4.21 1.13 -21.35
C PHE A 725 -3.19 1.49 -22.43
N GLY A 726 -2.71 2.74 -22.44
CA GLY A 726 -1.75 3.25 -23.41
C GLY A 726 -2.37 4.02 -24.57
N PRO A 727 -1.58 4.29 -25.64
CA PRO A 727 -2.03 5.01 -26.82
C PRO A 727 -3.17 4.31 -27.55
N PHE A 728 -4.14 5.09 -28.05
CA PHE A 728 -5.25 4.56 -28.83
C PHE A 728 -5.71 5.53 -29.92
N ILE A 729 -6.41 4.99 -30.92
CA ILE A 729 -7.22 5.77 -31.85
C ILE A 729 -8.70 5.46 -31.59
N LYS A 730 -9.55 6.46 -31.84
CA LYS A 730 -11.00 6.37 -31.67
C LYS A 730 -11.68 6.67 -33.00
N TRP A 731 -12.50 5.74 -33.45
CA TRP A 731 -13.30 5.87 -34.67
C TRP A 731 -14.71 5.37 -34.42
N ASN A 732 -15.73 6.17 -34.70
CA ASN A 732 -17.15 5.82 -34.53
C ASN A 732 -17.45 5.10 -33.19
N GLY A 733 -16.92 5.61 -32.09
CA GLY A 733 -17.07 4.98 -30.75
C GLY A 733 -16.19 3.76 -30.49
N LEU A 734 -15.48 3.24 -31.50
CA LEU A 734 -14.58 2.11 -31.38
C LEU A 734 -13.20 2.62 -30.90
N PHE A 735 -12.68 2.05 -29.81
CA PHE A 735 -11.33 2.30 -29.31
C PHE A 735 -10.37 1.21 -29.79
N VAL A 736 -9.31 1.60 -30.46
CA VAL A 736 -8.26 0.73 -30.98
C VAL A 736 -6.92 1.08 -30.38
N ASN A 737 -6.35 0.18 -29.57
CA ASN A 737 -5.03 0.42 -28.98
C ASN A 737 -3.93 0.39 -30.05
N VAL A 738 -3.04 1.38 -30.00
CA VAL A 738 -1.89 1.47 -30.89
C VAL A 738 -0.73 0.72 -30.24
N SER A 739 -0.25 -0.32 -30.92
CA SER A 739 0.90 -1.10 -30.46
C SER A 739 2.22 -0.36 -30.73
N LYS A 740 3.29 -0.75 -30.05
CA LYS A 740 4.65 -0.20 -30.23
C LYS A 740 5.21 -0.38 -31.66
N LYS A 741 4.53 -1.16 -32.51
CA LYS A 741 4.89 -1.33 -33.94
C LYS A 741 4.73 -0.01 -34.71
N TYR A 742 3.79 0.85 -34.31
CA TYR A 742 3.42 2.09 -34.98
C TYR A 742 4.00 3.31 -34.26
N ASN A 743 4.39 4.33 -35.01
CA ASN A 743 4.77 5.61 -34.45
C ASN A 743 3.51 6.42 -34.08
N PHE A 744 3.10 6.40 -32.80
CA PHE A 744 1.86 7.05 -32.36
C PHE A 744 1.84 8.57 -32.61
N ASP A 745 2.98 9.22 -32.59
CA ASP A 745 3.02 10.67 -32.80
C ASP A 745 2.77 11.03 -34.26
N ASN A 746 3.12 10.14 -35.20
CA ASN A 746 3.00 10.37 -36.64
C ASN A 746 2.38 9.15 -37.33
N LEU A 747 1.08 8.86 -37.05
CA LEU A 747 0.31 7.82 -37.71
C LEU A 747 -0.11 8.25 -39.10
N SER A 748 0.23 7.45 -40.12
CA SER A 748 -0.24 7.66 -41.48
C SER A 748 -1.69 7.23 -41.67
N GLN A 749 -2.35 7.69 -42.73
CA GLN A 749 -3.70 7.23 -43.10
C GLN A 749 -3.75 5.70 -43.22
N ALA A 750 -2.72 5.07 -43.84
CA ALA A 750 -2.65 3.63 -44.00
C ALA A 750 -2.50 2.90 -42.66
N ASP A 751 -1.72 3.43 -41.70
CA ASP A 751 -1.59 2.85 -40.37
C ASP A 751 -2.94 2.88 -39.61
N VAL A 752 -3.68 3.96 -39.73
CA VAL A 752 -5.00 4.12 -39.13
C VAL A 752 -6.01 3.14 -39.73
N GLU A 753 -6.01 2.96 -41.03
CA GLU A 753 -6.86 2.00 -41.74
C GLU A 753 -6.53 0.57 -41.31
N GLU A 754 -5.24 0.17 -41.34
CA GLU A 754 -4.79 -1.15 -40.90
C GLU A 754 -5.21 -1.42 -39.44
N LEU A 755 -5.03 -0.45 -38.54
CA LEU A 755 -5.40 -0.58 -37.13
C LEU A 755 -6.91 -0.78 -36.93
N ILE A 756 -7.74 -0.04 -37.66
CA ILE A 756 -9.20 -0.13 -37.56
C ILE A 756 -9.70 -1.44 -38.19
N GLU A 757 -9.21 -1.81 -39.37
CA GLU A 757 -9.59 -3.03 -40.06
C GLU A 757 -9.18 -4.29 -39.23
N ASP A 758 -7.96 -4.32 -38.69
CA ASP A 758 -7.49 -5.38 -37.85
C ASP A 758 -8.35 -5.52 -36.57
N LYS A 759 -8.82 -4.39 -36.02
CA LYS A 759 -9.74 -4.41 -34.88
C LYS A 759 -11.12 -4.88 -35.25
N LEU A 760 -11.65 -4.46 -36.39
CA LEU A 760 -12.96 -4.91 -36.90
C LEU A 760 -12.91 -6.41 -37.19
N GLN A 761 -11.86 -6.89 -37.84
CA GLN A 761 -11.67 -8.31 -38.13
C GLN A 761 -11.59 -9.12 -36.83
N LYS A 762 -10.81 -8.68 -35.86
CA LYS A 762 -10.76 -9.30 -34.53
C LYS A 762 -12.10 -9.31 -33.81
N ASN A 763 -12.93 -8.32 -34.01
CA ASN A 763 -14.29 -8.30 -33.45
C ASN A 763 -15.21 -9.31 -34.16
N ILE A 764 -15.09 -9.44 -35.47
CA ILE A 764 -15.80 -10.46 -36.26
C ILE A 764 -15.38 -11.86 -35.85
N ASP A 765 -14.07 -12.10 -35.75
CA ASP A 765 -13.48 -13.39 -35.35
C ASP A 765 -13.82 -13.81 -33.91
N LYS A 766 -14.27 -12.89 -33.08
CA LYS A 766 -14.78 -13.20 -31.74
C LYS A 766 -16.19 -13.73 -31.75
N VAL A 767 -17.00 -13.36 -32.73
CA VAL A 767 -18.40 -13.81 -32.81
C VAL A 767 -18.45 -15.29 -33.18
N LEU A 768 -19.10 -16.06 -32.33
CA LEU A 768 -19.34 -17.49 -32.58
C LEU A 768 -20.72 -17.72 -33.17
N HIS A 769 -21.73 -17.05 -32.60
CA HIS A 769 -23.10 -17.06 -33.11
C HIS A 769 -23.71 -15.67 -32.92
N ASN A 770 -24.45 -15.22 -33.91
CA ASN A 770 -25.24 -13.96 -33.89
C ASN A 770 -26.66 -14.24 -34.36
N TRP A 771 -27.60 -14.31 -33.44
CA TRP A 771 -29.03 -14.44 -33.76
C TRP A 771 -29.66 -13.07 -33.57
N GLU A 772 -29.59 -12.25 -34.64
CA GLU A 772 -30.01 -10.84 -34.61
C GLU A 772 -31.47 -10.68 -34.28
N ASP A 773 -32.36 -11.52 -34.86
CA ASP A 773 -33.79 -11.51 -34.61
C ASP A 773 -34.15 -11.72 -33.13
N GLU A 774 -33.33 -12.45 -32.43
CA GLU A 774 -33.50 -12.73 -31.00
C GLU A 774 -32.70 -11.79 -30.09
N GLY A 775 -31.83 -10.96 -30.65
CA GLY A 775 -30.91 -10.09 -29.95
C GLY A 775 -29.92 -10.85 -29.09
N ILE A 776 -29.48 -12.04 -29.54
CA ILE A 776 -28.57 -12.92 -28.83
C ILE A 776 -27.23 -13.00 -29.57
N LEU A 777 -26.16 -12.70 -28.84
CA LEU A 777 -24.79 -12.77 -29.33
C LEU A 777 -23.96 -13.74 -28.47
N VAL A 778 -23.20 -14.63 -29.11
CA VAL A 778 -22.24 -15.52 -28.45
C VAL A 778 -20.84 -15.20 -28.96
N GLU A 779 -19.95 -14.79 -28.04
CA GLU A 779 -18.61 -14.34 -28.39
C GLU A 779 -17.53 -15.09 -27.59
N LYS A 780 -16.34 -15.21 -28.20
CA LYS A 780 -15.12 -15.64 -27.50
C LYS A 780 -14.74 -14.61 -26.44
N ALA A 781 -14.50 -15.05 -25.20
CA ALA A 781 -14.03 -14.23 -24.09
C ALA A 781 -12.57 -14.55 -23.77
N ARG A 782 -12.00 -13.84 -22.77
CA ARG A 782 -10.60 -14.04 -22.35
C ARG A 782 -10.39 -15.47 -21.78
N TRP A 783 -9.17 -15.97 -21.93
CA TRP A 783 -8.71 -17.27 -21.42
C TRP A 783 -9.49 -18.47 -21.96
N GLY A 784 -9.96 -18.41 -23.23
CA GLY A 784 -10.64 -19.51 -23.91
C GLY A 784 -12.06 -19.79 -23.41
N ARG A 785 -12.69 -18.82 -22.73
CA ARG A 785 -14.12 -18.84 -22.38
C ARG A 785 -14.93 -18.26 -23.50
N SER A 786 -16.26 -18.37 -23.39
CA SER A 786 -17.22 -17.70 -24.27
C SER A 786 -18.28 -16.98 -23.44
N VAL A 787 -18.94 -16.00 -24.04
CA VAL A 787 -19.96 -15.21 -23.36
C VAL A 787 -21.21 -15.12 -24.23
N ILE A 788 -22.38 -15.40 -23.63
CA ILE A 788 -23.69 -15.16 -24.24
C ILE A 788 -24.18 -13.80 -23.77
N THR A 789 -24.60 -12.94 -24.70
CA THR A 789 -25.16 -11.62 -24.36
C THR A 789 -26.56 -11.51 -24.97
N LYS A 790 -27.57 -11.10 -24.15
CA LYS A 790 -28.90 -10.68 -24.60
C LYS A 790 -29.33 -9.44 -23.82
N GLY A 791 -29.28 -8.28 -24.45
CA GLY A 791 -29.55 -7.01 -23.79
C GLY A 791 -28.64 -6.77 -22.58
N LYS A 792 -29.18 -6.70 -21.34
CA LYS A 792 -28.42 -6.56 -20.09
C LYS A 792 -27.96 -7.87 -19.50
N ILE A 793 -28.40 -9.00 -20.05
CA ILE A 793 -28.04 -10.34 -19.54
C ILE A 793 -26.73 -10.77 -20.18
N LYS A 794 -25.74 -11.14 -19.33
CA LYS A 794 -24.48 -11.75 -19.76
C LYS A 794 -24.27 -13.08 -19.03
N ILE A 795 -23.94 -14.12 -19.78
CA ILE A 795 -23.66 -15.48 -19.26
C ILE A 795 -22.28 -15.89 -19.73
N GLU A 796 -21.34 -16.03 -18.81
CA GLU A 796 -20.03 -16.59 -19.12
C GLU A 796 -20.14 -18.13 -19.15
N LEU A 797 -19.63 -18.73 -20.22
CA LEU A 797 -19.51 -20.16 -20.39
C LEU A 797 -18.12 -20.62 -19.95
N SER A 798 -18.06 -21.80 -19.34
CA SER A 798 -16.77 -22.39 -18.97
C SER A 798 -15.99 -22.85 -20.21
N LYS A 799 -14.69 -23.08 -20.07
CA LYS A 799 -13.84 -23.59 -21.17
C LYS A 799 -14.27 -24.97 -21.70
N ASP A 800 -15.01 -25.72 -20.89
CA ASP A 800 -15.42 -27.08 -21.20
C ASP A 800 -16.66 -27.11 -22.12
N VAL A 801 -17.28 -25.96 -22.33
CA VAL A 801 -18.42 -25.79 -23.24
C VAL A 801 -17.91 -25.35 -24.62
N ASP A 802 -18.07 -26.20 -25.61
CA ASP A 802 -17.78 -25.82 -27.00
C ASP A 802 -18.87 -24.90 -27.53
N ALA A 803 -18.65 -23.61 -27.35
CA ALA A 803 -19.63 -22.59 -27.71
C ALA A 803 -19.88 -22.47 -29.22
N THR A 804 -19.05 -23.10 -30.05
CA THR A 804 -19.25 -23.11 -31.53
C THR A 804 -20.37 -24.05 -31.95
N LYS A 805 -20.79 -24.98 -31.06
CA LYS A 805 -21.82 -25.99 -31.35
C LYS A 805 -23.16 -25.73 -30.67
N LEU A 806 -23.28 -24.60 -29.95
CA LEU A 806 -24.51 -24.24 -29.24
C LEU A 806 -25.64 -23.93 -30.23
N THR A 807 -26.79 -24.51 -29.96
CA THR A 807 -28.04 -24.18 -30.71
C THR A 807 -28.74 -22.97 -30.07
N LEU A 808 -29.62 -22.34 -30.84
CA LEU A 808 -30.41 -21.20 -30.32
C LEU A 808 -31.27 -21.62 -29.12
N GLU A 809 -31.86 -22.80 -29.15
CA GLU A 809 -32.71 -23.33 -28.08
C GLU A 809 -31.93 -23.50 -26.81
N GLU A 810 -30.72 -24.09 -26.87
CA GLU A 810 -29.85 -24.26 -25.69
C GLU A 810 -29.45 -22.94 -25.08
N VAL A 811 -29.12 -21.93 -25.89
CA VAL A 811 -28.77 -20.60 -25.46
C VAL A 811 -29.96 -19.87 -24.83
N GLN A 812 -31.15 -20.00 -25.40
CA GLN A 812 -32.39 -19.46 -24.86
C GLN A 812 -32.74 -20.10 -23.50
N GLU A 813 -32.56 -21.41 -23.35
CA GLU A 813 -32.74 -22.14 -22.09
C GLU A 813 -31.77 -21.66 -21.02
N MET A 814 -30.49 -21.40 -21.36
CA MET A 814 -29.48 -20.85 -20.45
C MET A 814 -29.85 -19.43 -20.00
N ILE A 815 -30.38 -18.60 -20.91
CA ILE A 815 -30.85 -17.25 -20.61
C ILE A 815 -32.09 -17.30 -19.69
N ALA A 816 -33.03 -18.20 -19.94
CA ALA A 816 -34.24 -18.37 -19.14
C ALA A 816 -33.93 -18.81 -17.71
N LYS A 817 -32.94 -19.73 -17.53
CA LYS A 817 -32.46 -20.17 -16.22
C LYS A 817 -31.82 -19.04 -15.38
N LYS A 818 -31.28 -18.00 -16.02
CA LYS A 818 -30.66 -16.84 -15.36
C LYS A 818 -31.59 -15.65 -15.14
N THR A 819 -32.76 -15.68 -15.79
CA THR A 819 -33.77 -14.62 -15.64
C THR A 819 -34.69 -14.95 -14.45
N PRO A 820 -34.75 -14.13 -13.36
CA PRO A 820 -35.66 -14.43 -12.27
C PRO A 820 -37.10 -14.37 -12.74
N ALA A 821 -37.85 -15.45 -12.51
CA ALA A 821 -39.28 -15.55 -12.87
C ALA A 821 -40.07 -14.38 -12.28
N LYS A 822 -40.63 -13.54 -13.11
CA LYS A 822 -41.66 -12.57 -12.71
C LYS A 822 -42.83 -13.34 -12.14
N LYS A 823 -43.09 -13.23 -10.82
CA LYS A 823 -44.34 -13.68 -10.21
C LYS A 823 -45.48 -12.93 -10.86
N THR A 824 -46.24 -13.61 -11.72
CA THR A 824 -47.52 -13.15 -12.24
C THR A 824 -48.51 -13.12 -11.10
N LEU A 825 -48.84 -11.94 -10.60
CA LEU A 825 -49.99 -11.69 -9.76
C LEU A 825 -51.24 -11.78 -10.65
N ALA A 826 -52.01 -12.84 -10.48
CA ALA A 826 -53.31 -13.01 -11.10
C ALA A 826 -54.24 -11.84 -10.70
N LYS A 827 -54.62 -11.04 -11.67
CA LYS A 827 -55.72 -10.04 -11.58
C LYS A 827 -57.03 -10.77 -11.40
N LYS A 828 -57.66 -10.74 -10.23
CA LYS A 828 -59.09 -10.93 -10.05
C LYS A 828 -59.78 -9.65 -10.54
N ALA A 829 -60.57 -9.82 -11.59
CA ALA A 829 -61.46 -8.79 -12.08
C ALA A 829 -62.65 -8.62 -11.09
N THR A 830 -62.94 -7.39 -10.70
CA THR A 830 -64.30 -6.97 -10.31
C THR A 830 -64.54 -5.59 -10.84
N THR A 831 -65.67 -5.54 -11.53
CA THR A 831 -66.24 -4.48 -12.33
C THR A 831 -66.73 -3.26 -11.53
N ALA A 832 -66.58 -2.10 -12.17
CA ALA A 832 -67.47 -0.92 -12.19
C ALA A 832 -67.68 -0.04 -10.97
N LYS A 833 -67.37 1.23 -10.99
CA LYS A 833 -68.25 2.34 -11.48
C LYS A 833 -67.51 3.70 -11.43
N LYS A 834 -67.69 4.42 -12.52
CA LYS A 834 -67.38 5.85 -12.69
C LYS A 834 -68.18 6.72 -11.72
N ALA A 835 -67.54 7.72 -11.15
CA ALA A 835 -68.13 9.03 -10.93
C ALA A 835 -67.06 10.12 -10.76
N THR A 836 -67.29 11.19 -11.45
CA THR A 836 -66.58 12.41 -11.69
C THR A 836 -66.52 13.37 -10.50
N ALA A 837 -65.55 14.27 -10.57
CA ALA A 837 -65.52 15.73 -10.22
C ALA A 837 -65.22 16.08 -8.73
N THR A 838 -64.35 16.92 -8.46
CA THR A 838 -64.04 18.32 -8.60
C THR A 838 -63.23 18.86 -7.41
N LYS A 839 -62.35 19.75 -7.72
CA LYS A 839 -61.55 20.62 -6.84
C LYS A 839 -62.28 21.19 -5.61
N LYS A 840 -61.56 21.33 -4.50
CA LYS A 840 -61.37 22.61 -3.78
C LYS A 840 -60.47 22.45 -2.54
N ALA A 841 -59.39 23.16 -2.45
CA ALA A 841 -58.81 23.68 -1.21
C ALA A 841 -59.49 25.05 -0.93
N PRO A 842 -59.25 25.74 0.18
CA PRO A 842 -58.53 25.50 1.44
C PRO A 842 -59.34 25.92 2.71
N ALA A 843 -58.82 25.79 3.91
CA ALA A 843 -58.77 26.88 4.87
C ALA A 843 -58.34 26.43 6.29
N LYS A 844 -57.52 27.27 6.89
CA LYS A 844 -57.06 27.35 8.27
C LYS A 844 -58.18 27.43 9.32
N THR A 845 -57.89 26.96 10.54
CA THR A 845 -58.04 27.60 11.84
C THR A 845 -57.67 26.55 12.92
N ALA A 846 -56.75 26.68 13.76
CA ALA A 846 -56.48 27.56 14.89
C ALA A 846 -57.18 27.04 16.20
N ALA A 847 -56.30 26.94 17.20
CA ALA A 847 -56.58 27.05 18.64
C ALA A 847 -57.06 25.77 19.38
N ALA A 848 -56.50 25.31 20.37
CA ALA A 848 -55.91 25.80 21.60
C ALA A 848 -56.13 24.81 22.75
N LYS A 849 -55.08 24.58 23.51
CA LYS A 849 -55.01 24.46 25.00
C LYS A 849 -55.50 23.19 25.73
N LYS A 850 -54.54 22.74 26.52
CA LYS A 850 -54.55 22.24 27.89
C LYS A 850 -54.85 20.75 28.11
N LYS A 851 -53.89 19.99 28.50
CA LYS A 851 -53.21 19.85 29.81
C LYS A 851 -51.89 19.13 29.66
#